data_c5dd4a2a4897ee1a1027694335344020
#
_entry.id   c5dd4a2a4897ee1a1027694335344020
#
_cell.length_a   1.000
_cell.length_b   1.000
_cell.length_c   1.000
_cell.angle_alpha   90.00
_cell.angle_beta   90.00
_cell.angle_gamma   90.00
#
_symmetry.space_group_name_H-M   'P 1'
#
loop_
_entity.id
_entity.type
_entity.pdbx_description
1 polymer ?
#
loop_
_entity_poly.entity_id
_entity_poly.type
_entity_poly.pdbx_seq_one_letter_code
_entity_poly.pdbx_strand_id
1 'polypeptide(L)'
;GLKHSAREIAQKANVPLLSGTGLLKGVDEAIVEAEKIGYPVMIKSTAGGGGIGIRICENKDELVASYDNVCHLAESNFNDAGVFLEKYIRKARHVEVQIFGNEYGEVATLGERDCSVQRRNQKVVEESPAPNLSDTVREQMYTAAKSLAKTSGYRSAGTVEFLYDESDEKFYFLEVNTRLQVEHGITEEVYGVDLVEWMIKEAAGELKSIEEFKAVPNGHSIEVRVYAEDCINNFRPCSGKIDEVTFSDKARVETWIRKNIEISALYDPMLAKLIVHAENREKAVEKMLDVLTESKIYGITTNLEYLKSLILTGDYKDGKLFTKMLEGFLPEENALEVLDGGVQSTVQDADGMIGYWTVGVPPCGAMDAYSFKIGNKLLGNDLNAAGIELTMRGGTYRFRTTASFCITGADMQATLDGESVPMYTVISASPMQELKFKTAAKGMRTYLLVKGGIDVPKIMGSSSTFCDGKFGGHNGRALRTGDVLHLAENCQADNFNSFDGKYIPKIDNTWTIGVLPGPQPTYEYLKPEYLDTLTSSEYTVNFNSARTGIRLNGPVPQWVREDGGEAGLHPSNIHDNAYAIGTLDLTGDQSILLGPDGPSLGGFVCPVTTAKGEMWKLGQLHPGDKVHFQLLTLEQAETIRKNQDKNINLDYTDVVLPKPAQLDASYSIMAEGTHDNTDYKIRLQGEENILVEYGDMVLDIELRFRVHILMNEIEKSDLPVIDMTPGIRSLQVHFDVNKISAREVCEKVKEINANLSSLDDITVPSRIIKLPLSWDDPQTQLAAKRYQQTVRPNAPWCPSNPEFIRRINGLDSIGDVQNIVFDADYLVLGLGDVYLGAPVATPVDPRHRMVTTKYNPARPWTPENAVGIGGAYLCVYGMEGPGGYQFVGRTIQMWNPLRETEYFKK
;
A
#
# COMPACT_ATOMS: atom_id res chain seq x y z
N GLY A 1 -11.13 39.50 -21.50
CA GLY A 1 -9.94 38.94 -20.83
C GLY A 1 -8.79 39.92 -20.53
N LEU A 2 -8.73 41.13 -21.11
CA LEU A 2 -7.70 42.13 -20.79
C LEU A 2 -8.15 42.95 -19.58
N LYS A 3 -7.35 42.97 -18.48
CA LYS A 3 -7.65 43.66 -17.22
C LYS A 3 -8.01 45.16 -17.43
N HIS A 4 -7.29 45.85 -18.30
CA HIS A 4 -7.53 47.26 -18.62
C HIS A 4 -8.93 47.46 -19.27
N SER A 5 -9.25 46.69 -20.30
CA SER A 5 -10.53 46.74 -20.98
C SER A 5 -11.71 46.38 -20.06
N ALA A 6 -11.51 45.42 -19.14
CA ALA A 6 -12.51 45.04 -18.14
C ALA A 6 -12.81 46.20 -17.18
N ARG A 7 -11.78 46.92 -16.72
CA ARG A 7 -11.96 48.15 -15.87
C ARG A 7 -12.69 49.26 -16.60
N GLU A 8 -12.43 49.52 -17.88
CA GLU A 8 -13.13 50.52 -18.67
C GLU A 8 -14.64 50.15 -18.84
N ILE A 9 -14.94 48.87 -19.07
CA ILE A 9 -16.33 48.40 -19.17
C ILE A 9 -17.00 48.50 -17.80
N ALA A 10 -16.32 48.15 -16.70
CA ALA A 10 -16.81 48.29 -15.35
C ALA A 10 -17.16 49.73 -15.01
N GLN A 11 -16.29 50.69 -15.40
CA GLN A 11 -16.56 52.13 -15.24
C GLN A 11 -17.77 52.59 -16.02
N LYS A 12 -17.94 52.14 -17.28
CA LYS A 12 -19.10 52.42 -18.11
C LYS A 12 -20.38 51.80 -17.52
N ALA A 13 -20.29 50.69 -16.87
CA ALA A 13 -21.40 50.01 -16.23
C ALA A 13 -21.69 50.54 -14.80
N ASN A 14 -20.97 51.58 -14.31
CA ASN A 14 -21.02 52.13 -12.97
C ASN A 14 -20.75 51.11 -11.87
N VAL A 15 -19.87 50.12 -12.11
CA VAL A 15 -19.47 49.15 -11.12
C VAL A 15 -18.33 49.75 -10.24
N PRO A 16 -18.39 49.66 -8.89
CA PRO A 16 -17.39 50.19 -8.03
C PRO A 16 -15.99 49.61 -8.33
N LEU A 17 -15.00 50.46 -8.45
CA LEU A 17 -13.59 50.15 -8.68
C LEU A 17 -12.74 50.54 -7.48
N LEU A 18 -11.76 49.73 -7.13
CA LEU A 18 -10.72 50.16 -6.18
C LEU A 18 -10.06 51.44 -6.63
N SER A 19 -9.82 52.38 -5.67
CA SER A 19 -9.03 53.57 -5.90
C SER A 19 -7.65 53.15 -6.39
N GLY A 20 -7.26 53.64 -7.53
CA GLY A 20 -5.98 53.29 -8.16
C GLY A 20 -5.59 54.34 -9.22
N THR A 21 -4.42 54.15 -9.80
CA THR A 21 -3.86 55.06 -10.80
C THR A 21 -3.98 54.47 -12.21
N GLY A 22 -3.74 55.27 -13.19
CA GLY A 22 -3.30 54.84 -14.51
C GLY A 22 -1.86 54.37 -14.47
N LEU A 23 -1.27 54.18 -15.64
CA LEU A 23 0.16 53.88 -15.78
C LEU A 23 1.02 55.02 -15.22
N LEU A 24 1.92 54.66 -14.33
CA LEU A 24 2.80 55.61 -13.64
C LEU A 24 4.04 55.88 -14.53
N LYS A 25 4.48 57.15 -14.55
CA LYS A 25 5.65 57.60 -15.32
C LYS A 25 6.96 57.52 -14.53
N GLY A 26 6.87 57.37 -13.21
CA GLY A 26 8.02 57.25 -12.34
C GLY A 26 7.66 57.23 -10.87
N VAL A 27 8.65 57.05 -9.99
CA VAL A 27 8.49 56.93 -8.53
C VAL A 27 7.88 58.18 -7.89
N ASP A 28 8.23 59.39 -8.38
CA ASP A 28 7.72 60.66 -7.84
C ASP A 28 6.18 60.78 -8.03
N GLU A 29 5.69 60.39 -9.22
CA GLU A 29 4.26 60.34 -9.48
C GLU A 29 3.59 59.26 -8.61
N ALA A 30 4.23 58.09 -8.45
CA ALA A 30 3.76 57.04 -7.57
C ALA A 30 3.57 57.50 -6.12
N ILE A 31 4.51 58.29 -5.61
CA ILE A 31 4.41 58.86 -4.22
C ILE A 31 3.19 59.78 -4.09
N VAL A 32 3.02 60.72 -5.02
CA VAL A 32 1.91 61.67 -5.02
C VAL A 32 0.56 60.97 -5.09
N GLU A 33 0.46 60.01 -5.95
CA GLU A 33 -0.79 59.24 -6.12
C GLU A 33 -1.05 58.27 -4.94
N ALA A 34 -0.01 57.67 -4.36
CA ALA A 34 -0.16 56.85 -3.16
C ALA A 34 -0.65 57.66 -1.95
N GLU A 35 -0.21 58.91 -1.79
CA GLU A 35 -0.69 59.84 -0.72
C GLU A 35 -2.15 60.20 -0.93
N LYS A 36 -2.64 60.34 -2.15
CA LYS A 36 -4.08 60.57 -2.47
C LYS A 36 -4.93 59.34 -2.21
N ILE A 37 -4.46 58.13 -2.59
CA ILE A 37 -5.14 56.87 -2.36
C ILE A 37 -5.17 56.54 -0.85
N GLY A 38 -4.13 56.88 -0.14
CA GLY A 38 -3.87 56.52 1.28
C GLY A 38 -3.28 55.12 1.42
N TYR A 39 -2.16 55.04 2.17
CA TYR A 39 -1.53 53.74 2.51
C TYR A 39 -2.41 52.83 3.34
N PRO A 40 -2.26 51.49 3.26
CA PRO A 40 -1.34 50.79 2.38
C PRO A 40 -1.82 50.81 0.93
N VAL A 41 -0.86 50.78 0.01
CA VAL A 41 -1.09 50.65 -1.43
C VAL A 41 -0.37 49.43 -2.00
N MET A 42 -0.87 48.92 -3.12
CA MET A 42 -0.25 47.83 -3.85
C MET A 42 0.28 48.35 -5.21
N ILE A 43 1.58 48.15 -5.45
CA ILE A 43 2.15 48.39 -6.77
C ILE A 43 2.02 47.10 -7.60
N LYS A 44 1.50 47.22 -8.82
CA LYS A 44 1.23 46.12 -9.75
C LYS A 44 1.79 46.41 -11.12
N SER A 45 2.36 45.37 -11.78
CA SER A 45 2.68 45.43 -13.20
C SER A 45 1.44 45.25 -14.07
N THR A 46 1.44 45.88 -15.26
CA THR A 46 0.35 45.82 -16.27
C THR A 46 0.16 44.41 -16.83
N ALA A 47 1.25 43.67 -17.00
CA ALA A 47 1.29 42.35 -17.64
C ALA A 47 1.38 41.20 -16.64
N GLY A 48 1.41 41.44 -15.32
CA GLY A 48 1.61 40.43 -14.29
C GLY A 48 0.37 39.56 -14.06
N GLY A 49 0.61 38.23 -13.90
CA GLY A 49 -0.38 37.23 -13.46
C GLY A 49 0.21 36.34 -12.37
N GLY A 50 -0.61 35.71 -11.54
CA GLY A 50 -0.16 34.77 -10.52
C GLY A 50 0.70 35.33 -9.39
N GLY A 51 0.60 36.65 -9.09
CA GLY A 51 1.36 37.30 -8.02
C GLY A 51 2.76 37.81 -8.37
N ILE A 52 3.24 37.58 -9.59
CA ILE A 52 4.54 38.08 -10.09
C ILE A 52 4.39 39.58 -10.44
N GLY A 53 5.29 40.43 -9.96
CA GLY A 53 5.25 41.86 -10.21
C GLY A 53 4.23 42.61 -9.34
N ILE A 54 3.91 42.11 -8.14
CA ILE A 54 3.02 42.73 -7.14
C ILE A 54 3.79 42.92 -5.83
N ARG A 55 3.66 44.16 -5.23
CA ARG A 55 4.21 44.46 -3.90
C ARG A 55 3.24 45.32 -3.10
N ILE A 56 3.06 44.98 -1.82
CA ILE A 56 2.35 45.82 -0.88
C ILE A 56 3.32 46.79 -0.25
N CYS A 57 2.92 48.07 -0.15
CA CYS A 57 3.70 49.12 0.43
C CYS A 57 2.87 49.77 1.55
N GLU A 58 3.35 49.66 2.78
CA GLU A 58 2.68 50.17 3.97
C GLU A 58 2.91 51.69 4.13
N ASN A 59 3.96 52.20 3.50
CA ASN A 59 4.36 53.61 3.61
C ASN A 59 5.17 54.05 2.37
N LYS A 60 5.53 55.31 2.34
CA LYS A 60 6.31 55.95 1.26
C LYS A 60 7.66 55.28 1.03
N ASP A 61 8.39 54.95 2.11
CA ASP A 61 9.73 54.41 2.02
C ASP A 61 9.72 53.04 1.37
N GLU A 62 8.74 52.19 1.71
CA GLU A 62 8.55 50.88 1.08
C GLU A 62 8.14 51.00 -0.38
N LEU A 63 7.32 51.98 -0.74
CA LEU A 63 6.94 52.24 -2.12
C LEU A 63 8.16 52.59 -2.97
N VAL A 64 9.01 53.53 -2.49
CA VAL A 64 10.22 53.91 -3.18
C VAL A 64 11.17 52.72 -3.36
N ALA A 65 11.38 51.93 -2.29
CA ALA A 65 12.27 50.76 -2.34
C ALA A 65 11.76 49.65 -3.29
N SER A 66 10.44 49.55 -3.50
CA SER A 66 9.81 48.51 -4.29
C SER A 66 9.60 48.89 -5.75
N TYR A 67 9.52 50.15 -6.11
CA TYR A 67 9.12 50.64 -7.42
C TYR A 67 10.02 50.13 -8.54
N ASP A 68 11.32 50.33 -8.46
CA ASP A 68 12.30 49.91 -9.47
C ASP A 68 12.36 48.39 -9.58
N ASN A 69 12.25 47.68 -8.44
CA ASN A 69 12.24 46.22 -8.42
C ASN A 69 11.05 45.64 -9.17
N VAL A 70 9.85 46.22 -8.98
CA VAL A 70 8.62 45.73 -9.65
C VAL A 70 8.68 46.06 -11.14
N CYS A 71 9.18 47.25 -11.54
CA CYS A 71 9.40 47.59 -12.95
C CYS A 71 10.36 46.60 -13.63
N HIS A 72 11.47 46.32 -12.97
CA HIS A 72 12.50 45.41 -13.52
C HIS A 72 12.01 43.96 -13.63
N LEU A 73 11.27 43.49 -12.67
CA LEU A 73 10.62 42.16 -12.71
C LEU A 73 9.57 42.09 -13.83
N ALA A 74 8.81 43.15 -14.05
CA ALA A 74 7.80 43.23 -15.08
C ALA A 74 8.44 43.21 -16.48
N GLU A 75 9.50 44.01 -16.69
CA GLU A 75 10.27 44.06 -17.93
C GLU A 75 10.91 42.70 -18.24
N SER A 76 11.55 42.08 -17.24
CA SER A 76 12.27 40.82 -17.41
C SER A 76 11.34 39.61 -17.72
N ASN A 77 10.14 39.58 -17.15
CA ASN A 77 9.25 38.43 -17.29
C ASN A 77 8.20 38.63 -18.40
N PHE A 78 7.80 39.87 -18.69
CA PHE A 78 6.67 40.16 -19.56
C PHE A 78 6.99 41.15 -20.71
N ASN A 79 8.22 41.64 -20.77
CA ASN A 79 8.64 42.63 -21.72
C ASN A 79 7.80 43.94 -21.71
N ASP A 80 7.26 44.27 -20.52
CA ASP A 80 6.43 45.46 -20.26
C ASP A 80 6.74 45.99 -18.85
N ALA A 81 7.36 47.15 -18.75
CA ALA A 81 7.72 47.83 -17.50
C ALA A 81 6.59 48.67 -16.88
N GLY A 82 5.40 48.65 -17.44
CA GLY A 82 4.27 49.44 -16.99
C GLY A 82 3.82 49.01 -15.60
N VAL A 83 3.71 49.97 -14.67
CA VAL A 83 3.21 49.75 -13.31
C VAL A 83 2.13 50.76 -12.94
N PHE A 84 1.25 50.36 -12.02
CA PHE A 84 0.19 51.20 -11.48
C PHE A 84 -0.01 50.89 -9.99
N LEU A 85 -0.69 51.79 -9.26
CA LEU A 85 -1.07 51.60 -7.86
C LEU A 85 -2.55 51.29 -7.69
N GLU A 86 -2.83 50.47 -6.72
CA GLU A 86 -4.19 50.26 -6.21
C GLU A 86 -4.23 50.30 -4.67
N LYS A 87 -5.34 50.72 -4.09
CA LYS A 87 -5.59 50.62 -2.66
C LYS A 87 -5.47 49.17 -2.23
N TYR A 88 -4.78 48.92 -1.11
CA TYR A 88 -4.70 47.59 -0.51
C TYR A 88 -5.67 47.46 0.67
N ILE A 89 -6.49 46.42 0.67
CA ILE A 89 -7.42 46.06 1.74
C ILE A 89 -6.85 44.87 2.50
N ARG A 90 -6.54 45.08 3.81
CA ARG A 90 -5.82 44.04 4.62
C ARG A 90 -6.62 42.80 4.89
N LYS A 91 -7.93 42.92 5.14
CA LYS A 91 -8.88 41.84 5.41
C LYS A 91 -9.95 41.80 4.31
N ALA A 92 -9.48 41.73 3.04
CA ALA A 92 -10.41 41.63 1.94
C ALA A 92 -11.00 40.23 1.87
N ARG A 93 -12.28 40.14 1.61
CA ARG A 93 -12.94 38.89 1.16
C ARG A 93 -12.99 38.87 -0.36
N HIS A 94 -12.85 37.67 -0.90
CA HIS A 94 -13.01 37.40 -2.31
C HIS A 94 -14.42 36.83 -2.52
N VAL A 95 -15.33 37.67 -2.97
CA VAL A 95 -16.71 37.27 -3.25
C VAL A 95 -16.97 37.41 -4.75
N GLU A 96 -17.57 36.43 -5.34
CA GLU A 96 -17.81 36.38 -6.79
C GLU A 96 -19.26 36.06 -7.10
N VAL A 97 -19.77 36.63 -8.21
CA VAL A 97 -21.14 36.42 -8.66
C VAL A 97 -21.16 35.60 -9.95
N GLN A 98 -21.84 34.47 -9.92
CA GLN A 98 -22.07 33.64 -11.09
C GLN A 98 -23.05 34.35 -12.03
N ILE A 99 -22.68 34.55 -13.28
CA ILE A 99 -23.49 35.10 -14.34
C ILE A 99 -23.71 34.09 -15.47
N PHE A 100 -24.85 34.23 -16.16
CA PHE A 100 -25.09 33.51 -17.39
C PHE A 100 -25.79 34.45 -18.37
N GLY A 101 -25.32 34.56 -19.62
CA GLY A 101 -25.90 35.34 -20.67
C GLY A 101 -26.41 34.45 -21.82
N ASN A 102 -27.51 34.80 -22.46
CA ASN A 102 -28.03 34.09 -23.63
C ASN A 102 -27.89 34.92 -24.91
N GLU A 103 -28.20 34.31 -26.04
CA GLU A 103 -28.16 34.94 -27.37
C GLU A 103 -29.13 36.13 -27.54
N TYR A 104 -30.16 36.20 -26.70
CA TYR A 104 -31.15 37.29 -26.74
C TYR A 104 -30.73 38.53 -25.96
N GLY A 105 -29.54 38.51 -25.36
CA GLY A 105 -28.99 39.59 -24.51
C GLY A 105 -29.56 39.64 -23.10
N GLU A 106 -30.27 38.58 -22.69
CA GLU A 106 -30.69 38.41 -21.31
C GLU A 106 -29.53 37.94 -20.44
N VAL A 107 -29.49 38.40 -19.19
CA VAL A 107 -28.47 37.99 -18.22
C VAL A 107 -29.13 37.61 -16.91
N ALA A 108 -28.86 36.38 -16.45
CA ALA A 108 -29.17 35.90 -15.11
C ALA A 108 -27.97 36.02 -14.19
N THR A 109 -28.23 36.33 -12.92
CA THR A 109 -27.28 36.15 -11.82
C THR A 109 -27.70 34.93 -11.00
N LEU A 110 -26.78 34.01 -10.73
CA LEU A 110 -27.05 32.71 -10.13
C LEU A 110 -26.40 32.63 -8.70
N GLY A 111 -26.49 33.73 -8.00
CA GLY A 111 -25.98 33.86 -6.64
C GLY A 111 -24.46 34.15 -6.56
N GLU A 112 -24.00 34.29 -5.34
CA GLU A 112 -22.59 34.55 -5.06
C GLU A 112 -21.92 33.36 -4.37
N ARG A 113 -20.60 33.33 -4.49
CA ARG A 113 -19.70 32.41 -3.77
C ARG A 113 -18.67 33.22 -2.98
N ASP A 114 -18.35 32.78 -1.78
CA ASP A 114 -17.17 33.24 -1.06
C ASP A 114 -16.00 32.34 -1.39
N CYS A 115 -14.93 32.90 -1.90
CA CYS A 115 -13.70 32.23 -2.30
C CYS A 115 -12.49 32.80 -1.53
N SER A 116 -12.73 33.33 -0.32
CA SER A 116 -11.68 34.01 0.47
C SER A 116 -10.65 33.07 1.05
N VAL A 117 -11.01 31.79 1.23
CA VAL A 117 -10.09 30.81 1.79
C VAL A 117 -9.08 30.39 0.72
N GLN A 118 -7.97 31.08 0.66
CA GLN A 118 -6.95 30.97 -0.37
C GLN A 118 -5.56 30.75 0.20
N ARG A 119 -4.75 30.02 -0.54
CA ARG A 119 -3.34 29.87 -0.31
C ARG A 119 -2.57 30.42 -1.51
N ARG A 120 -1.73 31.44 -1.33
CA ARG A 120 -0.98 32.08 -2.42
C ARG A 120 -1.85 32.45 -3.62
N ASN A 121 -3.03 32.98 -3.38
CA ASN A 121 -4.06 33.33 -4.36
C ASN A 121 -4.70 32.11 -5.09
N GLN A 122 -4.48 30.87 -4.61
CA GLN A 122 -5.23 29.69 -5.06
C GLN A 122 -6.37 29.41 -4.07
N LYS A 123 -7.57 29.28 -4.57
CA LYS A 123 -8.76 28.91 -3.81
C LYS A 123 -8.60 27.49 -3.26
N VAL A 124 -8.98 27.28 -2.00
CA VAL A 124 -8.82 25.98 -1.29
C VAL A 124 -10.16 25.51 -0.74
N VAL A 125 -10.98 26.44 -0.23
CA VAL A 125 -12.35 26.19 0.21
C VAL A 125 -13.22 27.30 -0.34
N GLU A 126 -14.37 26.94 -0.90
CA GLU A 126 -15.38 27.84 -1.44
C GLU A 126 -16.75 27.49 -0.84
N GLU A 127 -17.57 28.52 -0.63
CA GLU A 127 -18.93 28.31 -0.10
C GLU A 127 -19.96 29.24 -0.74
N SER A 128 -21.20 28.79 -0.80
CA SER A 128 -22.36 29.55 -1.30
C SER A 128 -23.58 29.24 -0.44
N PRO A 129 -24.37 30.29 -0.07
CA PRO A 129 -24.12 31.72 -0.20
C PRO A 129 -22.94 32.19 0.64
N ALA A 130 -22.37 33.37 0.33
CA ALA A 130 -21.30 33.97 1.13
C ALA A 130 -21.77 34.24 2.56
N PRO A 131 -21.06 33.71 3.61
CA PRO A 131 -21.47 33.92 4.99
C PRO A 131 -21.32 35.39 5.40
N ASN A 132 -22.12 35.84 6.38
CA ASN A 132 -22.03 37.16 6.98
C ASN A 132 -22.05 38.32 5.95
N LEU A 133 -22.64 38.15 4.79
CA LEU A 133 -22.83 39.17 3.78
C LEU A 133 -24.26 39.74 3.91
N SER A 134 -24.39 41.07 4.07
CA SER A 134 -25.72 41.69 4.20
C SER A 134 -26.53 41.59 2.87
N ASP A 135 -27.85 41.43 2.97
CA ASP A 135 -28.70 41.32 1.79
C ASP A 135 -28.60 42.58 0.91
N THR A 136 -28.39 43.74 1.50
CA THR A 136 -28.18 44.99 0.77
C THR A 136 -26.93 44.94 -0.13
N VAL A 137 -25.80 44.49 0.43
CA VAL A 137 -24.55 44.36 -0.33
C VAL A 137 -24.68 43.25 -1.40
N ARG A 138 -25.34 42.14 -1.07
CA ARG A 138 -25.57 41.02 -1.99
C ARG A 138 -26.35 41.50 -3.24
N GLU A 139 -27.45 42.19 -3.05
CA GLU A 139 -28.28 42.74 -4.15
C GLU A 139 -27.51 43.78 -4.98
N GLN A 140 -26.68 44.60 -4.35
CA GLN A 140 -25.82 45.57 -5.05
C GLN A 140 -24.75 44.82 -5.91
N MET A 141 -24.16 43.77 -5.42
CA MET A 141 -23.21 42.94 -6.18
C MET A 141 -23.89 42.26 -7.39
N TYR A 142 -25.09 41.69 -7.21
CA TYR A 142 -25.84 41.10 -8.32
C TYR A 142 -26.21 42.15 -9.39
N THR A 143 -26.64 43.33 -8.96
CA THR A 143 -26.93 44.46 -9.86
C THR A 143 -25.71 44.89 -10.65
N ALA A 144 -24.56 45.02 -9.97
CA ALA A 144 -23.31 45.38 -10.60
C ALA A 144 -22.82 44.31 -11.61
N ALA A 145 -22.87 43.03 -11.24
CA ALA A 145 -22.51 41.92 -12.13
C ALA A 145 -23.42 41.85 -13.38
N LYS A 146 -24.71 41.96 -13.16
CA LYS A 146 -25.71 41.98 -14.25
C LYS A 146 -25.50 43.18 -15.19
N SER A 147 -25.26 44.40 -14.66
CA SER A 147 -24.97 45.61 -15.44
C SER A 147 -23.70 45.44 -16.28
N LEU A 148 -22.62 44.88 -15.68
CA LEU A 148 -21.37 44.63 -16.38
C LEU A 148 -21.56 43.65 -17.55
N ALA A 149 -22.24 42.51 -17.29
CA ALA A 149 -22.49 41.48 -18.29
C ALA A 149 -23.36 42.03 -19.47
N LYS A 150 -24.43 42.76 -19.16
CA LYS A 150 -25.27 43.44 -20.18
C LYS A 150 -24.46 44.44 -21.00
N THR A 151 -23.65 45.30 -20.35
CA THR A 151 -22.85 46.34 -21.02
C THR A 151 -21.80 45.71 -21.97
N SER A 152 -21.28 44.53 -21.64
CA SER A 152 -20.30 43.80 -22.45
C SER A 152 -20.94 42.90 -23.50
N GLY A 153 -22.28 42.72 -23.51
CA GLY A 153 -22.94 41.73 -24.36
C GLY A 153 -22.49 40.30 -24.04
N TYR A 154 -22.32 40.00 -22.76
CA TYR A 154 -21.76 38.72 -22.30
C TYR A 154 -22.69 37.55 -22.62
N ARG A 155 -22.11 36.41 -23.06
CA ARG A 155 -22.85 35.22 -23.47
C ARG A 155 -22.20 33.96 -22.81
N SER A 156 -23.03 32.98 -22.43
CA SER A 156 -22.66 31.73 -21.74
C SER A 156 -22.31 31.97 -20.27
N ALA A 157 -21.74 30.94 -19.60
CA ALA A 157 -21.33 30.99 -18.20
C ALA A 157 -20.14 31.90 -17.97
N GLY A 158 -20.15 32.70 -16.92
CA GLY A 158 -19.05 33.55 -16.50
C GLY A 158 -19.19 33.95 -15.04
N THR A 159 -18.14 34.54 -14.50
CA THR A 159 -18.09 34.95 -13.09
C THR A 159 -17.52 36.35 -12.99
N VAL A 160 -18.14 37.19 -12.20
CA VAL A 160 -17.67 38.53 -11.88
C VAL A 160 -17.12 38.51 -10.45
N GLU A 161 -15.82 38.72 -10.31
CA GLU A 161 -15.10 38.69 -9.04
C GLU A 161 -15.02 40.08 -8.40
N PHE A 162 -15.22 40.13 -7.08
CA PHE A 162 -15.17 41.33 -6.28
C PHE A 162 -14.27 41.15 -5.05
N LEU A 163 -13.61 42.23 -4.64
CA LEU A 163 -13.03 42.37 -3.30
C LEU A 163 -14.06 43.06 -2.42
N TYR A 164 -14.41 42.40 -1.31
CA TYR A 164 -15.32 42.96 -0.31
C TYR A 164 -14.54 43.37 0.94
N ASP A 165 -14.70 44.61 1.35
CA ASP A 165 -14.17 45.15 2.62
C ASP A 165 -15.29 45.13 3.64
N GLU A 166 -15.18 44.22 4.62
CA GLU A 166 -16.19 44.07 5.68
C GLU A 166 -16.21 45.24 6.63
N SER A 167 -15.12 46.02 6.74
CA SER A 167 -15.01 47.14 7.66
C SER A 167 -15.88 48.34 7.31
N ASP A 168 -16.16 48.56 6.04
CA ASP A 168 -17.00 49.63 5.52
C ASP A 168 -18.16 49.14 4.61
N GLU A 169 -18.39 47.82 4.59
CA GLU A 169 -19.43 47.16 3.80
C GLU A 169 -19.41 47.57 2.32
N LYS A 170 -18.19 47.73 1.75
CA LYS A 170 -18.00 48.11 0.35
C LYS A 170 -17.40 46.97 -0.46
N PHE A 171 -17.79 46.87 -1.71
CA PHE A 171 -17.18 45.95 -2.63
C PHE A 171 -16.60 46.67 -3.84
N TYR A 172 -15.60 46.04 -4.45
CA TYR A 172 -14.89 46.61 -5.60
C TYR A 172 -14.64 45.52 -6.63
N PHE A 173 -14.86 45.87 -7.90
CA PHE A 173 -14.66 44.97 -9.04
C PHE A 173 -13.17 44.56 -9.11
N LEU A 174 -12.92 43.27 -9.29
CA LEU A 174 -11.61 42.69 -9.47
C LEU A 174 -11.38 42.28 -10.93
N GLU A 175 -12.12 41.30 -11.40
CA GLU A 175 -12.04 40.80 -12.79
C GLU A 175 -13.28 40.03 -13.22
N VAL A 176 -13.35 39.66 -14.52
CA VAL A 176 -14.33 38.73 -15.05
C VAL A 176 -13.64 37.48 -15.57
N ASN A 177 -14.05 36.33 -15.07
CA ASN A 177 -13.68 35.04 -15.64
C ASN A 177 -14.68 34.63 -16.70
N THR A 178 -14.24 34.65 -17.95
CA THR A 178 -15.07 34.40 -19.14
C THR A 178 -15.15 32.91 -19.49
N ARG A 179 -15.38 32.10 -18.47
CA ARG A 179 -15.41 30.62 -18.51
C ARG A 179 -16.17 30.07 -17.32
N LEU A 180 -16.56 28.81 -17.42
CA LEU A 180 -17.00 28.07 -16.23
C LEU A 180 -15.82 27.92 -15.26
N GLN A 181 -16.05 28.17 -13.99
CA GLN A 181 -15.03 28.01 -12.94
C GLN A 181 -15.09 26.65 -12.27
N VAL A 182 -13.98 26.29 -11.56
CA VAL A 182 -13.84 25.01 -10.86
C VAL A 182 -14.92 24.86 -9.80
N GLU A 183 -15.22 25.93 -9.08
CA GLU A 183 -16.15 26.02 -7.95
C GLU A 183 -17.64 26.20 -8.34
N HIS A 184 -17.99 25.98 -9.60
CA HIS A 184 -19.39 26.11 -10.09
C HIS A 184 -20.36 25.15 -9.37
N GLY A 185 -19.85 23.97 -8.91
CA GLY A 185 -20.65 22.93 -8.29
C GLY A 185 -21.45 23.39 -7.07
N ILE A 186 -20.89 24.27 -6.24
CA ILE A 186 -21.62 24.81 -5.08
C ILE A 186 -22.81 25.70 -5.49
N THR A 187 -22.70 26.42 -6.62
CA THR A 187 -23.83 27.19 -7.17
C THR A 187 -24.91 26.24 -7.65
N GLU A 188 -24.56 25.16 -8.34
CA GLU A 188 -25.49 24.15 -8.80
C GLU A 188 -26.30 23.54 -7.66
N GLU A 189 -25.61 23.15 -6.57
CA GLU A 189 -26.21 22.55 -5.38
C GLU A 189 -27.19 23.51 -4.67
N VAL A 190 -26.85 24.80 -4.56
CA VAL A 190 -27.67 25.79 -3.85
C VAL A 190 -28.84 26.29 -4.67
N TYR A 191 -28.64 26.47 -5.97
CA TYR A 191 -29.67 27.12 -6.81
C TYR A 191 -30.42 26.15 -7.73
N GLY A 192 -30.08 24.83 -7.70
CA GLY A 192 -30.79 23.79 -8.41
C GLY A 192 -30.69 23.92 -9.96
N VAL A 193 -29.51 24.32 -10.44
CA VAL A 193 -29.22 24.49 -11.87
C VAL A 193 -28.06 23.56 -12.29
N ASP A 194 -28.06 23.19 -13.56
CA ASP A 194 -26.92 22.56 -14.22
C ASP A 194 -26.31 23.56 -15.23
N LEU A 195 -25.18 24.16 -14.86
CA LEU A 195 -24.55 25.19 -15.68
C LEU A 195 -23.97 24.62 -16.97
N VAL A 196 -23.52 23.38 -16.96
CA VAL A 196 -23.01 22.69 -18.14
C VAL A 196 -24.17 22.42 -19.12
N GLU A 197 -25.31 21.96 -18.61
CA GLU A 197 -26.51 21.80 -19.42
C GLU A 197 -26.96 23.14 -20.06
N TRP A 198 -26.95 24.25 -19.29
CA TRP A 198 -27.27 25.57 -19.83
C TRP A 198 -26.28 26.00 -20.91
N MET A 199 -24.97 25.76 -20.73
CA MET A 199 -23.97 26.05 -21.75
C MET A 199 -24.17 25.25 -23.04
N ILE A 200 -24.55 23.99 -22.96
CA ILE A 200 -24.83 23.13 -24.11
C ILE A 200 -26.10 23.63 -24.83
N LYS A 201 -27.17 23.92 -24.07
CA LYS A 201 -28.42 24.44 -24.63
C LYS A 201 -28.25 25.82 -25.29
N GLU A 202 -27.40 26.68 -24.69
CA GLU A 202 -27.11 27.98 -25.27
C GLU A 202 -26.30 27.81 -26.58
N ALA A 203 -25.32 26.95 -26.62
CA ALA A 203 -24.55 26.67 -27.82
C ALA A 203 -25.36 26.02 -28.94
N ALA A 204 -26.38 25.23 -28.57
CA ALA A 204 -27.35 24.62 -29.51
C ALA A 204 -28.47 25.57 -29.98
N GLY A 205 -28.61 26.76 -29.37
CA GLY A 205 -29.74 27.68 -29.62
C GLY A 205 -31.05 27.17 -29.01
N GLU A 206 -30.99 26.30 -28.02
CA GLU A 206 -32.15 25.68 -27.36
C GLU A 206 -32.46 26.30 -25.98
N LEU A 207 -31.58 27.15 -25.46
CA LEU A 207 -31.81 27.83 -24.19
C LEU A 207 -32.89 28.90 -24.36
N LYS A 208 -33.99 28.65 -23.71
CA LYS A 208 -35.12 29.62 -23.69
C LYS A 208 -34.79 30.84 -22.82
N SER A 209 -35.74 31.76 -22.64
CA SER A 209 -35.55 32.92 -21.78
C SER A 209 -35.07 32.52 -20.37
N ILE A 210 -34.05 33.24 -19.89
CA ILE A 210 -33.49 33.15 -18.54
C ILE A 210 -33.83 34.39 -17.71
N GLU A 211 -34.63 35.32 -18.23
CA GLU A 211 -34.95 36.60 -17.58
C GLU A 211 -35.82 36.41 -16.32
N GLU A 212 -36.63 35.36 -16.29
CA GLU A 212 -37.49 35.02 -15.15
C GLU A 212 -36.78 34.20 -14.07
N PHE A 213 -35.54 33.77 -14.31
CA PHE A 213 -34.79 32.99 -13.32
C PHE A 213 -34.50 33.87 -12.09
N LYS A 214 -34.97 33.42 -10.94
CA LYS A 214 -34.67 34.03 -9.62
C LYS A 214 -33.78 33.11 -8.85
N ALA A 215 -32.58 33.58 -8.56
CA ALA A 215 -31.63 32.87 -7.70
C ALA A 215 -32.09 32.92 -6.23
N VAL A 216 -32.94 31.97 -5.85
CA VAL A 216 -33.34 31.80 -4.45
C VAL A 216 -32.48 30.68 -3.87
N PRO A 217 -31.64 30.98 -2.88
CA PRO A 217 -30.76 29.95 -2.31
C PRO A 217 -31.60 28.93 -1.52
N ASN A 218 -31.33 27.67 -1.76
CA ASN A 218 -31.87 26.54 -1.01
C ASN A 218 -30.71 25.93 -0.18
N GLY A 219 -30.64 26.27 1.12
CA GLY A 219 -29.59 25.80 2.00
C GLY A 219 -28.23 26.47 1.81
N HIS A 220 -27.19 25.72 2.06
CA HIS A 220 -25.79 26.15 1.99
C HIS A 220 -24.90 25.03 1.46
N SER A 221 -23.95 25.37 0.60
CA SER A 221 -23.00 24.41 0.03
C SER A 221 -21.56 24.84 0.28
N ILE A 222 -20.69 23.87 0.56
CA ILE A 222 -19.24 24.05 0.76
C ILE A 222 -18.52 23.10 -0.19
N GLU A 223 -17.52 23.60 -0.90
CA GLU A 223 -16.56 22.83 -1.69
C GLU A 223 -15.18 22.91 -1.06
N VAL A 224 -14.46 21.79 -1.07
CA VAL A 224 -13.02 21.76 -0.73
C VAL A 224 -12.25 21.12 -1.88
N ARG A 225 -11.06 21.66 -2.13
CA ARG A 225 -10.15 21.14 -3.16
C ARG A 225 -9.11 20.23 -2.54
N VAL A 226 -9.12 18.97 -2.93
CA VAL A 226 -8.13 17.98 -2.50
C VAL A 226 -6.93 18.01 -3.44
N TYR A 227 -5.75 18.30 -2.89
CA TYR A 227 -4.49 18.42 -3.62
C TYR A 227 -3.47 17.37 -3.17
N ALA A 228 -2.64 16.90 -4.11
CA ALA A 228 -1.45 16.08 -3.83
C ALA A 228 -0.30 16.97 -3.35
N GLU A 229 -0.36 17.43 -2.11
CA GLU A 229 0.59 18.39 -1.53
C GLU A 229 0.91 18.05 -0.07
N ASP A 230 2.17 18.22 0.31
CA ASP A 230 2.65 18.13 1.69
C ASP A 230 2.59 19.52 2.36
N CYS A 231 1.54 19.74 3.12
CA CYS A 231 1.25 21.06 3.72
C CYS A 231 2.27 21.47 4.79
N ILE A 232 2.85 20.51 5.53
CA ILE A 232 3.88 20.76 6.55
C ILE A 232 5.19 21.20 5.88
N ASN A 233 5.56 20.60 4.74
CA ASN A 233 6.75 20.93 3.99
C ASN A 233 6.47 21.96 2.90
N ASN A 234 5.84 23.10 3.29
CA ASN A 234 5.60 24.26 2.46
C ASN A 234 4.80 23.95 1.18
N PHE A 235 3.82 23.02 1.27
CA PHE A 235 2.94 22.61 0.18
C PHE A 235 3.73 22.05 -1.02
N ARG A 236 4.75 21.26 -0.73
CA ARG A 236 5.52 20.57 -1.75
C ARG A 236 4.61 19.61 -2.52
N PRO A 237 4.55 19.67 -3.86
CA PRO A 237 3.80 18.71 -4.66
C PRO A 237 4.26 17.27 -4.37
N CYS A 238 3.30 16.38 -4.23
CA CYS A 238 3.54 14.96 -4.00
C CYS A 238 3.22 14.15 -5.24
N SER A 239 4.01 13.12 -5.49
CA SER A 239 3.81 12.19 -6.60
C SER A 239 3.91 10.75 -6.10
N GLY A 240 3.32 9.83 -6.83
CA GLY A 240 3.37 8.41 -6.49
C GLY A 240 2.10 7.69 -6.90
N LYS A 241 2.03 6.41 -6.57
CA LYS A 241 0.90 5.56 -6.87
C LYS A 241 -0.16 5.69 -5.79
N ILE A 242 -1.43 5.85 -6.20
CA ILE A 242 -2.58 5.72 -5.28
C ILE A 242 -2.74 4.24 -4.94
N ASP A 243 -2.57 3.88 -3.69
CA ASP A 243 -2.72 2.50 -3.22
C ASP A 243 -4.19 2.14 -2.99
N GLU A 244 -4.93 3.02 -2.32
CA GLU A 244 -6.37 2.92 -2.11
C GLU A 244 -6.98 4.32 -2.10
N VAL A 245 -8.21 4.46 -2.55
CA VAL A 245 -8.97 5.70 -2.45
C VAL A 245 -10.42 5.38 -2.09
N THR A 246 -10.92 6.06 -1.08
CA THR A 246 -12.32 6.01 -0.68
C THR A 246 -12.79 7.43 -0.42
N PHE A 247 -13.89 7.82 -1.01
CA PHE A 247 -14.57 9.07 -0.71
C PHE A 247 -15.88 8.78 0.00
N SER A 248 -16.28 9.68 0.91
CA SER A 248 -17.57 9.60 1.57
C SER A 248 -18.74 9.73 0.57
N ASP A 249 -19.76 8.92 0.74
CA ASP A 249 -21.00 8.96 -0.06
C ASP A 249 -21.94 10.13 0.30
N LYS A 250 -21.61 10.87 1.37
CA LYS A 250 -22.32 12.08 1.81
C LYS A 250 -22.02 13.31 0.94
N ALA A 251 -21.01 13.26 0.06
CA ALA A 251 -20.59 14.37 -0.79
C ALA A 251 -20.84 14.08 -2.28
N ARG A 252 -21.09 15.15 -3.05
CA ARG A 252 -20.83 15.12 -4.48
C ARG A 252 -19.33 15.15 -4.70
N VAL A 253 -18.79 14.11 -5.32
CA VAL A 253 -17.36 13.93 -5.55
C VAL A 253 -17.07 14.11 -7.05
N GLU A 254 -16.26 15.11 -7.37
CA GLU A 254 -15.74 15.30 -8.73
C GLU A 254 -14.24 14.96 -8.73
N THR A 255 -13.88 13.84 -9.33
CA THR A 255 -12.53 13.33 -9.29
C THR A 255 -12.13 12.57 -10.55
N TRP A 256 -10.85 12.53 -10.83
CA TRP A 256 -10.24 11.73 -11.90
C TRP A 256 -9.38 10.59 -11.35
N ILE A 257 -9.11 10.58 -10.02
CA ILE A 257 -8.25 9.57 -9.43
C ILE A 257 -9.01 8.28 -9.13
N ARG A 258 -8.28 7.20 -9.15
CA ARG A 258 -8.73 5.86 -8.78
C ARG A 258 -7.55 5.05 -8.25
N LYS A 259 -7.85 3.93 -7.63
CA LYS A 259 -6.85 2.96 -7.19
C LYS A 259 -5.86 2.61 -8.30
N ASN A 260 -4.58 2.49 -7.94
CA ASN A 260 -3.46 2.13 -8.81
C ASN A 260 -3.09 3.16 -9.90
N ILE A 261 -3.69 4.35 -9.92
CA ILE A 261 -3.22 5.43 -10.80
C ILE A 261 -1.94 6.06 -10.24
N GLU A 262 -1.04 6.47 -11.12
CA GLU A 262 0.17 7.19 -10.75
C GLU A 262 -0.04 8.69 -10.88
N ILE A 263 0.24 9.42 -9.80
CA ILE A 263 0.14 10.87 -9.74
C ILE A 263 1.50 11.47 -10.07
N SER A 264 1.52 12.41 -11.02
CA SER A 264 2.71 13.14 -11.45
C SER A 264 2.77 14.52 -10.81
N ALA A 265 3.96 14.94 -10.39
CA ALA A 265 4.22 16.31 -9.93
C ALA A 265 4.42 17.32 -11.08
N LEU A 266 4.26 16.90 -12.34
CA LEU A 266 4.49 17.75 -13.53
C LEU A 266 3.23 18.54 -13.95
N TYR A 267 2.08 18.24 -13.38
CA TYR A 267 0.77 18.83 -13.69
C TYR A 267 0.16 19.46 -12.46
N ASP A 268 -1.04 20.02 -12.61
CA ASP A 268 -1.83 20.56 -11.49
C ASP A 268 -2.04 19.46 -10.43
N PRO A 269 -1.76 19.75 -9.14
CA PRO A 269 -1.84 18.74 -8.08
C PRO A 269 -3.27 18.42 -7.63
N MET A 270 -4.32 19.00 -8.21
CA MET A 270 -5.71 18.77 -7.81
C MET A 270 -6.16 17.35 -8.15
N LEU A 271 -6.60 16.63 -7.13
CA LEU A 271 -7.05 15.24 -7.21
C LEU A 271 -8.57 15.12 -7.27
N ALA A 272 -9.25 15.93 -6.47
CA ALA A 272 -10.70 15.88 -6.33
C ALA A 272 -11.25 17.20 -5.80
N LYS A 273 -12.59 17.38 -6.02
CA LYS A 273 -13.41 18.33 -5.28
C LYS A 273 -14.44 17.55 -4.48
N LEU A 274 -14.59 17.92 -3.21
CA LEU A 274 -15.63 17.36 -2.35
C LEU A 274 -16.64 18.47 -2.06
N ILE A 275 -17.89 18.26 -2.45
CA ILE A 275 -18.95 19.26 -2.36
C ILE A 275 -20.03 18.70 -1.44
N VAL A 276 -20.42 19.47 -0.43
CA VAL A 276 -21.54 19.14 0.44
C VAL A 276 -22.61 20.21 0.35
N HIS A 277 -23.87 19.78 0.51
CA HIS A 277 -25.03 20.66 0.61
C HIS A 277 -25.82 20.29 1.86
N ALA A 278 -26.29 21.30 2.61
CA ALA A 278 -27.14 21.13 3.78
C ALA A 278 -28.14 22.28 3.92
N GLU A 279 -29.09 22.16 4.85
CA GLU A 279 -30.17 23.15 5.04
C GLU A 279 -29.66 24.52 5.52
N ASN A 280 -28.47 24.58 6.14
CA ASN A 280 -27.82 25.80 6.58
C ASN A 280 -26.29 25.60 6.68
N ARG A 281 -25.55 26.68 6.90
CA ARG A 281 -24.08 26.68 6.96
C ARG A 281 -23.53 25.80 8.09
N GLU A 282 -24.11 25.84 9.27
CA GLU A 282 -23.63 25.04 10.42
C GLU A 282 -23.65 23.55 10.08
N LYS A 283 -24.77 23.06 9.54
CA LYS A 283 -24.89 21.66 9.09
C LYS A 283 -24.01 21.33 7.87
N ALA A 284 -23.76 22.29 7.00
CA ALA A 284 -22.83 22.09 5.89
C ALA A 284 -21.39 21.91 6.40
N VAL A 285 -20.98 22.70 7.42
CA VAL A 285 -19.67 22.57 8.09
C VAL A 285 -19.55 21.22 8.79
N GLU A 286 -20.56 20.80 9.55
CA GLU A 286 -20.58 19.48 10.20
C GLU A 286 -20.48 18.35 9.17
N LYS A 287 -21.28 18.42 8.11
CA LYS A 287 -21.28 17.42 7.03
C LYS A 287 -19.92 17.37 6.31
N MET A 288 -19.27 18.52 6.09
CA MET A 288 -17.94 18.55 5.46
C MET A 288 -16.88 17.91 6.36
N LEU A 289 -16.94 18.11 7.69
CA LEU A 289 -16.04 17.42 8.63
C LEU A 289 -16.23 15.91 8.59
N ASP A 290 -17.47 15.42 8.53
CA ASP A 290 -17.75 13.98 8.35
C ASP A 290 -17.13 13.47 7.06
N VAL A 291 -17.37 14.18 5.94
CA VAL A 291 -16.84 13.83 4.61
C VAL A 291 -15.32 13.75 4.61
N LEU A 292 -14.64 14.73 5.19
CA LEU A 292 -13.18 14.75 5.28
C LEU A 292 -12.63 13.63 6.20
N THR A 293 -13.36 13.25 7.23
CA THR A 293 -12.97 12.18 8.14
C THR A 293 -13.15 10.79 7.50
N GLU A 294 -14.22 10.60 6.74
CA GLU A 294 -14.53 9.34 6.06
C GLU A 294 -13.74 9.15 4.76
N SER A 295 -13.27 10.23 4.15
CA SER A 295 -12.49 10.17 2.90
C SER A 295 -11.03 9.83 3.18
N LYS A 296 -10.49 8.84 2.45
CA LYS A 296 -9.12 8.35 2.60
C LYS A 296 -8.43 8.21 1.24
N ILE A 297 -7.21 8.69 1.16
CA ILE A 297 -6.33 8.53 0.00
C ILE A 297 -4.98 8.00 0.51
N TYR A 298 -4.66 6.78 0.15
CA TYR A 298 -3.41 6.13 0.57
C TYR A 298 -2.40 6.06 -0.58
N GLY A 299 -1.13 6.08 -0.22
CA GLY A 299 -0.01 5.94 -1.14
C GLY A 299 0.70 7.24 -1.49
N ILE A 300 0.04 8.38 -1.33
CA ILE A 300 0.63 9.73 -1.47
C ILE A 300 0.15 10.64 -0.34
N THR A 301 0.89 11.71 -0.11
CA THR A 301 0.49 12.77 0.83
C THR A 301 -0.47 13.74 0.15
N THR A 302 -1.54 14.12 0.85
CA THR A 302 -2.56 15.07 0.39
C THR A 302 -2.84 16.13 1.45
N ASN A 303 -3.62 17.14 1.09
CA ASN A 303 -4.06 18.21 2.00
C ASN A 303 -5.33 17.87 2.82
N LEU A 304 -5.80 16.62 2.87
CA LEU A 304 -7.04 16.26 3.57
C LEU A 304 -7.01 16.66 5.05
N GLU A 305 -5.96 16.35 5.79
CA GLU A 305 -5.83 16.72 7.20
C GLU A 305 -5.69 18.25 7.39
N TYR A 306 -5.07 18.94 6.43
CA TYR A 306 -5.04 20.40 6.40
C TYR A 306 -6.43 21.00 6.28
N LEU A 307 -7.25 20.48 5.38
CA LEU A 307 -8.64 20.91 5.20
C LEU A 307 -9.48 20.64 6.43
N LYS A 308 -9.35 19.46 7.04
CA LYS A 308 -10.02 19.09 8.30
C LYS A 308 -9.65 20.04 9.43
N SER A 309 -8.35 20.29 9.63
CA SER A 309 -7.84 21.22 10.64
C SER A 309 -8.36 22.64 10.43
N LEU A 310 -8.39 23.10 9.18
CA LEU A 310 -8.89 24.43 8.80
C LEU A 310 -10.37 24.61 9.15
N ILE A 311 -11.22 23.67 8.75
CA ILE A 311 -12.68 23.73 8.98
C ILE A 311 -13.01 23.67 10.49
N LEU A 312 -12.14 23.05 11.28
CA LEU A 312 -12.30 23.01 12.74
C LEU A 312 -11.98 24.34 13.43
N THR A 313 -11.30 25.29 12.77
CA THR A 313 -10.97 26.59 13.38
C THR A 313 -12.21 27.41 13.73
N GLY A 314 -12.11 28.20 14.81
CA GLY A 314 -13.19 29.10 15.22
C GLY A 314 -13.51 30.14 14.15
N ASP A 315 -12.49 30.74 13.54
CA ASP A 315 -12.68 31.76 12.49
C ASP A 315 -13.45 31.22 11.28
N TYR A 316 -13.15 29.98 10.83
CA TYR A 316 -13.91 29.35 9.75
C TYR A 316 -15.35 29.05 10.16
N LYS A 317 -15.57 28.46 11.34
CA LYS A 317 -16.92 28.17 11.88
C LYS A 317 -17.76 29.43 12.03
N ASP A 318 -17.18 30.54 12.49
CA ASP A 318 -17.85 31.82 12.63
C ASP A 318 -18.08 32.54 11.29
N GLY A 319 -17.57 32.02 10.15
CA GLY A 319 -17.64 32.66 8.85
C GLY A 319 -16.81 33.95 8.71
N LYS A 320 -15.75 34.08 9.54
CA LYS A 320 -14.80 35.20 9.49
C LYS A 320 -13.71 34.94 8.46
N LEU A 321 -14.08 34.96 7.20
CA LEU A 321 -13.22 34.60 6.09
C LEU A 321 -12.51 35.83 5.52
N PHE A 322 -11.24 35.65 5.13
CA PHE A 322 -10.46 36.68 4.42
C PHE A 322 -9.28 36.05 3.67
N THR A 323 -8.81 36.71 2.60
CA THR A 323 -7.88 36.16 1.63
C THR A 323 -6.51 35.73 2.18
N LYS A 324 -6.16 36.19 3.39
CA LYS A 324 -4.88 35.87 4.05
C LYS A 324 -5.02 35.01 5.29
N MET A 325 -6.21 34.44 5.56
CA MET A 325 -6.43 33.67 6.76
C MET A 325 -5.56 32.41 6.89
N LEU A 326 -5.03 31.91 5.77
CA LEU A 326 -4.13 30.74 5.74
C LEU A 326 -2.64 31.09 5.86
N GLU A 327 -2.27 32.41 5.96
CA GLU A 327 -0.88 32.79 6.17
C GLU A 327 -0.41 32.35 7.56
N GLY A 328 0.59 31.42 7.58
CA GLY A 328 1.12 30.83 8.82
C GLY A 328 0.26 29.76 9.45
N PHE A 329 -0.86 29.36 8.84
CA PHE A 329 -1.67 28.26 9.32
C PHE A 329 -0.96 26.92 9.06
N LEU A 330 -0.76 26.13 10.12
CA LEU A 330 -0.23 24.77 10.06
C LEU A 330 -1.29 23.78 10.55
N PRO A 331 -1.50 22.67 9.86
CA PRO A 331 -2.44 21.64 10.30
C PRO A 331 -1.91 20.86 11.50
N GLU A 332 -2.82 20.28 12.26
CA GLU A 332 -2.51 19.14 13.11
C GLU A 332 -2.59 17.87 12.24
N GLU A 333 -1.49 17.16 12.12
CA GLU A 333 -1.43 15.95 11.30
C GLU A 333 -0.85 14.80 12.14
N ASN A 334 -1.65 13.80 12.44
CA ASN A 334 -1.21 12.60 13.13
C ASN A 334 -0.43 11.71 12.15
N ALA A 335 0.86 12.01 12.00
CA ALA A 335 1.68 11.33 11.03
C ALA A 335 3.15 11.18 11.46
N LEU A 336 3.81 10.19 10.85
CA LEU A 336 5.24 9.92 10.93
C LEU A 336 5.84 10.09 9.53
N GLU A 337 6.76 11.03 9.38
CA GLU A 337 7.47 11.30 8.13
C GLU A 337 8.76 10.49 8.05
N VAL A 338 9.01 9.86 6.91
CA VAL A 338 10.23 9.10 6.64
C VAL A 338 11.28 10.02 6.02
N LEU A 339 12.34 10.35 6.77
CA LEU A 339 13.47 11.14 6.29
C LEU A 339 14.56 10.26 5.66
N ASP A 340 14.72 9.03 6.15
CA ASP A 340 15.56 7.96 5.59
C ASP A 340 14.87 6.62 5.86
N GLY A 341 14.63 5.83 4.81
CA GLY A 341 14.01 4.51 4.93
C GLY A 341 14.94 3.41 5.41
N GLY A 342 16.21 3.68 5.68
CA GLY A 342 17.18 2.66 6.07
C GLY A 342 17.54 1.72 4.92
N VAL A 343 17.95 0.50 5.25
CA VAL A 343 18.24 -0.55 4.24
C VAL A 343 16.94 -1.11 3.70
N GLN A 344 16.03 -1.51 4.61
CA GLN A 344 14.69 -1.98 4.27
C GLN A 344 13.79 -1.77 5.50
N SER A 345 12.82 -0.89 5.37
CA SER A 345 11.77 -0.67 6.37
C SER A 345 10.43 -0.93 5.72
N THR A 346 9.59 -1.73 6.35
CA THR A 346 8.26 -2.09 5.83
C THR A 346 7.22 -1.99 6.93
N VAL A 347 6.00 -1.59 6.55
CA VAL A 347 4.86 -1.69 7.46
C VAL A 347 4.47 -3.15 7.56
N GLN A 348 4.36 -3.67 8.78
CA GLN A 348 3.94 -5.04 9.07
C GLN A 348 2.92 -5.03 10.22
N ASP A 349 2.08 -6.04 10.29
CA ASP A 349 1.38 -6.45 11.51
C ASP A 349 2.01 -7.76 12.05
N ALA A 350 1.50 -8.29 13.15
CA ALA A 350 2.13 -9.43 13.78
C ALA A 350 1.89 -10.75 13.03
N ASP A 351 0.67 -10.96 12.54
CA ASP A 351 0.18 -12.26 12.08
C ASP A 351 0.19 -12.39 10.53
N GLY A 352 0.07 -11.25 9.80
CA GLY A 352 0.08 -11.24 8.34
C GLY A 352 -1.24 -11.66 7.70
N MET A 353 -1.18 -12.06 6.42
CA MET A 353 -2.30 -12.43 5.55
C MET A 353 -2.66 -13.91 5.72
N ILE A 354 -3.31 -14.27 6.81
CA ILE A 354 -3.64 -15.67 7.15
C ILE A 354 -4.81 -16.18 6.30
N GLY A 355 -4.79 -17.47 5.92
CA GLY A 355 -5.87 -18.15 5.20
C GLY A 355 -5.79 -18.08 3.67
N TYR A 356 -4.63 -17.67 3.12
CA TYR A 356 -4.41 -17.54 1.68
C TYR A 356 -3.22 -18.38 1.18
N TRP A 357 -2.69 -19.26 2.03
CA TRP A 357 -1.57 -20.13 1.69
C TRP A 357 -1.90 -21.07 0.53
N THR A 358 -3.12 -21.58 0.52
CA THR A 358 -3.65 -22.45 -0.55
C THR A 358 -3.62 -21.85 -1.96
N VAL A 359 -3.59 -20.53 -2.06
CA VAL A 359 -3.49 -19.79 -3.34
C VAL A 359 -2.15 -19.08 -3.51
N GLY A 360 -1.14 -19.46 -2.73
CA GLY A 360 0.22 -18.96 -2.88
C GLY A 360 0.44 -17.51 -2.46
N VAL A 361 -0.40 -16.98 -1.57
CA VAL A 361 -0.13 -15.70 -0.91
C VAL A 361 0.56 -15.98 0.42
N PRO A 362 1.84 -15.57 0.58
CA PRO A 362 2.54 -15.78 1.83
C PRO A 362 1.94 -14.89 2.94
N PRO A 363 1.94 -15.35 4.19
CA PRO A 363 1.40 -14.57 5.29
C PRO A 363 2.08 -13.22 5.46
N CYS A 364 3.38 -13.12 5.20
CA CYS A 364 4.15 -11.94 5.55
C CYS A 364 4.15 -11.71 7.07
N GLY A 365 3.84 -10.52 7.55
CA GLY A 365 3.87 -10.23 8.99
C GLY A 365 5.27 -9.99 9.54
N ALA A 366 5.34 -9.73 10.83
CA ALA A 366 6.61 -9.50 11.51
C ALA A 366 7.43 -10.80 11.60
N MET A 367 8.70 -10.77 11.19
CA MET A 367 9.57 -11.94 11.28
C MET A 367 9.92 -12.32 12.73
N ASP A 368 9.93 -11.34 13.66
CA ASP A 368 9.98 -11.56 15.11
C ASP A 368 8.66 -11.07 15.72
N ALA A 369 7.60 -11.86 15.53
CA ALA A 369 6.27 -11.55 16.04
C ALA A 369 6.24 -11.47 17.58
N TYR A 370 7.16 -12.13 18.28
CA TYR A 370 7.26 -12.08 19.75
C TYR A 370 7.63 -10.69 20.25
N SER A 371 8.74 -10.13 19.77
CA SER A 371 9.15 -8.75 20.09
C SER A 371 8.10 -7.72 19.63
N PHE A 372 7.50 -7.92 18.46
CA PHE A 372 6.47 -7.06 17.91
C PHE A 372 5.22 -7.00 18.83
N LYS A 373 4.71 -8.16 19.24
CA LYS A 373 3.53 -8.26 20.11
C LYS A 373 3.79 -7.67 21.51
N ILE A 374 4.98 -7.86 22.08
CA ILE A 374 5.38 -7.24 23.35
C ILE A 374 5.27 -5.72 23.27
N GLY A 375 5.83 -5.11 22.23
CA GLY A 375 5.80 -3.65 22.07
C GLY A 375 4.38 -3.10 21.90
N ASN A 376 3.53 -3.75 21.12
CA ASN A 376 2.12 -3.39 21.00
C ASN A 376 1.38 -3.53 22.35
N LYS A 377 1.66 -4.57 23.11
CA LYS A 377 1.08 -4.77 24.44
C LYS A 377 1.46 -3.67 25.41
N LEU A 378 2.73 -3.25 25.43
CA LEU A 378 3.23 -2.15 26.27
C LEU A 378 2.51 -0.82 25.96
N LEU A 379 2.26 -0.54 24.67
CA LEU A 379 1.51 0.62 24.20
C LEU A 379 0.00 0.51 24.48
N GLY A 380 -0.51 -0.65 24.93
CA GLY A 380 -1.93 -0.91 25.05
C GLY A 380 -2.66 -0.91 23.71
N ASN A 381 -1.99 -1.35 22.64
CA ASN A 381 -2.55 -1.58 21.33
C ASN A 381 -3.17 -2.98 21.22
N ASP A 382 -3.95 -3.20 20.16
CA ASP A 382 -4.18 -4.57 19.67
C ASP A 382 -2.82 -5.20 19.34
N LEU A 383 -2.63 -6.48 19.64
CA LEU A 383 -1.37 -7.17 19.41
C LEU A 383 -0.97 -7.20 17.93
N ASN A 384 -1.94 -7.08 17.05
CA ASN A 384 -1.79 -7.06 15.61
C ASN A 384 -1.84 -5.65 14.98
N ALA A 385 -1.78 -4.58 15.81
CA ALA A 385 -1.72 -3.21 15.30
C ALA A 385 -0.44 -3.01 14.48
N ALA A 386 -0.58 -2.33 13.33
CA ALA A 386 0.53 -2.17 12.39
C ALA A 386 1.68 -1.31 12.95
N GLY A 387 2.91 -1.73 12.63
CA GLY A 387 4.15 -1.03 12.98
C GLY A 387 5.16 -1.11 11.86
N ILE A 388 6.37 -0.61 12.09
CA ILE A 388 7.46 -0.65 11.11
C ILE A 388 8.49 -1.71 11.52
N GLU A 389 8.74 -2.67 10.64
CA GLU A 389 9.87 -3.59 10.72
C GLU A 389 11.08 -2.97 10.03
N LEU A 390 12.17 -2.76 10.77
CA LEU A 390 13.46 -2.23 10.30
C LEU A 390 14.46 -3.37 10.17
N THR A 391 15.13 -3.49 9.03
CA THR A 391 16.06 -4.59 8.75
C THR A 391 17.50 -4.08 8.71
N MET A 392 18.39 -4.66 9.49
CA MET A 392 19.85 -4.48 9.55
C MET A 392 20.29 -3.06 9.98
N ARG A 393 19.94 -2.01 9.21
CA ARG A 393 20.14 -0.60 9.53
C ARG A 393 18.79 0.11 9.39
N GLY A 394 18.34 0.70 10.48
CA GLY A 394 17.13 1.51 10.47
C GLY A 394 17.35 2.86 9.79
N GLY A 395 16.29 3.61 9.70
CA GLY A 395 16.25 4.92 9.06
C GLY A 395 16.19 6.09 10.04
N THR A 396 15.60 7.18 9.55
CA THR A 396 15.30 8.38 10.34
C THR A 396 13.84 8.76 10.10
N TYR A 397 13.12 9.00 11.18
CA TYR A 397 11.69 9.30 11.18
C TYR A 397 11.44 10.58 11.96
N ARG A 398 10.54 11.44 11.47
CA ARG A 398 10.12 12.67 12.14
C ARG A 398 8.66 12.58 12.54
N PHE A 399 8.38 12.81 13.82
CA PHE A 399 7.01 12.89 14.30
C PHE A 399 6.38 14.23 13.90
N ARG A 400 5.21 14.24 13.28
CA ARG A 400 4.45 15.45 12.94
C ARG A 400 3.47 15.85 14.05
N THR A 401 3.27 14.96 15.01
CA THR A 401 2.38 15.14 16.17
C THR A 401 3.06 14.64 17.44
N THR A 402 2.45 14.91 18.60
CA THR A 402 2.81 14.24 19.85
C THR A 402 2.32 12.80 19.78
N ALA A 403 3.21 11.84 19.85
CA ALA A 403 2.88 10.41 19.76
C ALA A 403 3.70 9.59 20.77
N SER A 404 3.10 8.52 21.30
CA SER A 404 3.80 7.53 22.11
C SER A 404 4.25 6.36 21.26
N PHE A 405 5.46 5.89 21.48
CA PHE A 405 6.05 4.79 20.73
C PHE A 405 6.87 3.86 21.61
N CYS A 406 7.13 2.65 21.09
CA CYS A 406 7.97 1.66 21.73
C CYS A 406 8.87 1.03 20.65
N ILE A 407 10.14 0.76 21.02
CA ILE A 407 11.13 0.09 20.16
C ILE A 407 11.43 -1.28 20.76
N THR A 408 11.32 -2.33 19.93
CA THR A 408 11.60 -3.71 20.35
C THR A 408 12.45 -4.46 19.31
N GLY A 409 12.89 -5.68 19.61
CA GLY A 409 13.76 -6.48 18.75
C GLY A 409 15.24 -6.17 18.93
N ALA A 410 16.02 -6.16 17.85
CA ALA A 410 17.45 -5.86 17.86
C ALA A 410 17.74 -4.41 18.24
N ASP A 411 18.80 -4.17 19.01
CA ASP A 411 19.21 -2.81 19.38
C ASP A 411 19.94 -2.11 18.21
N MET A 412 19.29 -1.18 17.57
CA MET A 412 19.83 -0.29 16.54
C MET A 412 20.29 1.06 17.11
N GLN A 413 20.54 1.14 18.42
CA GLN A 413 21.03 2.35 19.11
C GLN A 413 20.23 3.59 18.75
N ALA A 414 18.92 3.51 18.94
CA ALA A 414 17.99 4.58 18.59
C ALA A 414 18.23 5.85 19.41
N THR A 415 18.11 7.00 18.77
CA THR A 415 18.17 8.31 19.42
C THR A 415 17.00 9.19 19.00
N LEU A 416 16.41 9.92 19.95
CA LEU A 416 15.41 10.96 19.71
C LEU A 416 16.11 12.33 19.91
N ASP A 417 16.26 13.12 18.84
CA ASP A 417 17.03 14.36 18.80
C ASP A 417 18.46 14.24 19.41
N GLY A 418 19.07 13.06 19.23
CA GLY A 418 20.42 12.74 19.71
C GLY A 418 20.48 12.08 21.09
N GLU A 419 19.41 12.12 21.87
CA GLU A 419 19.33 11.44 23.16
C GLU A 419 18.96 9.97 22.99
N SER A 420 19.60 9.08 23.76
CA SER A 420 19.41 7.63 23.66
C SER A 420 18.00 7.21 24.09
N VAL A 421 17.38 6.37 23.31
CA VAL A 421 16.04 5.81 23.53
C VAL A 421 16.15 4.40 24.13
N PRO A 422 15.50 4.12 25.29
CA PRO A 422 15.50 2.78 25.86
C PRO A 422 14.64 1.81 25.02
N MET A 423 15.13 0.58 24.85
CA MET A 423 14.39 -0.51 24.24
C MET A 423 13.26 -1.01 25.17
N TYR A 424 12.22 -1.58 24.61
CA TYR A 424 11.09 -2.19 25.33
C TYR A 424 10.46 -1.26 26.39
N THR A 425 10.42 0.03 26.11
CA THR A 425 9.88 1.06 26.99
C THR A 425 9.02 2.02 26.17
N VAL A 426 7.84 2.35 26.68
CA VAL A 426 6.97 3.36 26.06
C VAL A 426 7.51 4.75 26.37
N ILE A 427 7.72 5.55 25.36
CA ILE A 427 8.14 6.96 25.43
C ILE A 427 7.28 7.83 24.52
N SER A 428 7.29 9.13 24.78
CA SER A 428 6.59 10.13 23.99
C SER A 428 7.57 10.94 23.16
N ALA A 429 7.19 11.21 21.91
CA ALA A 429 7.84 12.20 21.07
C ALA A 429 6.93 13.41 20.91
N SER A 430 7.54 14.60 20.83
CA SER A 430 6.87 15.85 20.49
C SER A 430 6.89 16.11 18.98
N PRO A 431 6.03 17.00 18.47
CA PRO A 431 6.07 17.39 17.06
C PRO A 431 7.47 17.86 16.63
N MET A 432 7.86 17.45 15.43
CA MET A 432 9.14 17.76 14.77
C MET A 432 10.36 17.06 15.35
N GLN A 433 10.26 16.25 16.41
CA GLN A 433 11.37 15.45 16.89
C GLN A 433 11.75 14.33 15.91
N GLU A 434 13.05 14.06 15.80
CA GLU A 434 13.64 13.08 14.89
C GLU A 434 14.12 11.84 15.63
N LEU A 435 13.54 10.70 15.31
CA LEU A 435 13.96 9.39 15.79
C LEU A 435 14.88 8.77 14.75
N LYS A 436 16.13 8.52 15.13
CA LYS A 436 17.21 8.02 14.26
C LYS A 436 17.74 6.69 14.76
N PHE A 437 17.87 5.74 13.83
CA PHE A 437 18.44 4.41 14.06
C PHE A 437 19.80 4.24 13.39
N LYS A 438 20.66 3.40 13.97
CA LYS A 438 21.93 2.96 13.40
C LYS A 438 21.81 1.52 12.88
N THR A 439 22.97 0.88 12.66
CA THR A 439 23.07 -0.54 12.33
C THR A 439 23.02 -1.38 13.60
N ALA A 440 22.26 -2.47 13.59
CA ALA A 440 22.25 -3.43 14.69
C ALA A 440 23.63 -4.12 14.82
N ALA A 441 24.15 -4.18 16.02
CA ALA A 441 25.40 -4.90 16.29
C ALA A 441 25.18 -6.42 16.43
N LYS A 442 23.99 -6.81 16.91
CA LYS A 442 23.52 -8.18 17.05
C LYS A 442 22.05 -8.23 16.64
N GLY A 443 21.63 -9.33 16.04
CA GLY A 443 20.29 -9.48 15.50
C GLY A 443 20.13 -8.75 14.17
N MET A 444 18.92 -8.77 13.65
CA MET A 444 18.65 -8.32 12.29
C MET A 444 17.50 -7.31 12.21
N ARG A 445 16.49 -7.45 13.07
CA ARG A 445 15.24 -6.70 12.97
C ARG A 445 14.86 -5.97 14.23
N THR A 446 14.50 -4.71 14.05
CA THR A 446 13.95 -3.81 15.09
C THR A 446 12.53 -3.40 14.68
N TYR A 447 11.69 -3.20 15.65
CA TYR A 447 10.31 -2.76 15.43
C TYR A 447 10.10 -1.38 16.04
N LEU A 448 9.59 -0.46 15.23
CA LEU A 448 9.05 0.82 15.68
C LEU A 448 7.53 0.72 15.72
N LEU A 449 6.98 0.72 16.92
CA LEU A 449 5.55 0.60 17.18
C LEU A 449 5.06 1.93 17.75
N VAL A 450 3.90 2.40 17.29
CA VAL A 450 3.29 3.66 17.73
C VAL A 450 1.92 3.37 18.34
N LYS A 451 1.51 4.14 19.34
CA LYS A 451 0.18 4.00 19.94
C LYS A 451 -0.92 4.15 18.88
N GLY A 452 -1.84 3.19 18.89
CA GLY A 452 -2.92 3.08 17.93
C GLY A 452 -2.53 2.42 16.59
N GLY A 453 -1.21 2.30 16.31
CA GLY A 453 -0.69 1.70 15.07
C GLY A 453 -0.61 2.70 13.91
N ILE A 454 -0.15 2.18 12.76
CA ILE A 454 -0.04 2.92 11.50
C ILE A 454 -1.30 2.66 10.67
N ASP A 455 -1.91 3.73 10.17
CA ASP A 455 -3.10 3.66 9.31
C ASP A 455 -2.68 3.38 7.85
N VAL A 456 -2.88 2.16 7.41
CA VAL A 456 -2.66 1.70 6.03
C VAL A 456 -3.80 0.79 5.59
N PRO A 457 -4.05 0.65 4.28
CA PRO A 457 -5.08 -0.24 3.78
C PRO A 457 -4.85 -1.68 4.24
N LYS A 458 -5.91 -2.33 4.70
CA LYS A 458 -5.87 -3.78 4.98
C LYS A 458 -6.13 -4.57 3.71
N ILE A 459 -5.18 -5.42 3.37
CA ILE A 459 -5.26 -6.32 2.23
C ILE A 459 -5.36 -7.75 2.76
N MET A 460 -6.40 -8.49 2.37
CA MET A 460 -6.66 -9.83 2.91
C MET A 460 -6.67 -9.87 4.46
N GLY A 461 -7.23 -8.81 5.07
CA GLY A 461 -7.32 -8.67 6.52
C GLY A 461 -6.06 -8.17 7.23
N SER A 462 -4.93 -8.00 6.55
CA SER A 462 -3.63 -7.61 7.10
C SER A 462 -3.14 -6.26 6.60
N SER A 463 -2.37 -5.58 7.44
CA SER A 463 -1.61 -4.36 7.15
C SER A 463 -0.18 -4.64 6.65
N SER A 464 0.19 -5.90 6.48
CA SER A 464 1.55 -6.31 6.13
C SER A 464 1.91 -6.04 4.67
N THR A 465 3.17 -5.70 4.45
CA THR A 465 3.74 -5.50 3.11
C THR A 465 4.28 -6.81 2.56
N PHE A 466 3.86 -7.17 1.35
CA PHE A 466 4.53 -8.17 0.53
C PHE A 466 5.29 -7.48 -0.60
N CYS A 467 6.59 -7.23 -0.40
CA CYS A 467 7.40 -6.45 -1.34
C CYS A 467 7.54 -7.10 -2.72
N ASP A 468 7.71 -8.41 -2.78
CA ASP A 468 7.88 -9.14 -4.05
C ASP A 468 6.57 -9.15 -4.85
N GLY A 469 5.43 -9.28 -4.17
CA GLY A 469 4.10 -9.18 -4.75
C GLY A 469 3.63 -7.75 -5.02
N LYS A 470 4.34 -6.74 -4.52
CA LYS A 470 4.07 -5.30 -4.71
C LYS A 470 2.69 -4.87 -4.21
N PHE A 471 2.25 -5.39 -3.05
CA PHE A 471 0.99 -5.00 -2.40
C PHE A 471 1.08 -5.06 -0.87
N GLY A 472 0.11 -4.46 -0.21
CA GLY A 472 0.02 -4.36 1.26
C GLY A 472 0.91 -3.27 1.86
N GLY A 473 0.71 -2.98 3.13
CA GLY A 473 1.42 -1.93 3.85
C GLY A 473 1.31 -0.56 3.17
N HIS A 474 2.43 0.13 3.06
CA HIS A 474 2.53 1.39 2.33
C HIS A 474 3.01 1.14 0.90
N ASN A 475 2.10 1.14 -0.08
CA ASN A 475 2.38 0.96 -1.52
C ASN A 475 3.04 -0.39 -1.91
N GLY A 476 2.94 -1.44 -1.10
CA GLY A 476 3.54 -2.74 -1.41
C GLY A 476 5.06 -2.73 -1.55
N ARG A 477 5.75 -1.84 -0.87
CA ARG A 477 7.20 -1.64 -0.98
C ARG A 477 7.85 -1.20 0.33
N ALA A 478 9.16 -1.27 0.37
CA ALA A 478 9.92 -0.61 1.42
C ALA A 478 9.70 0.91 1.42
N LEU A 479 9.71 1.50 2.62
CA LEU A 479 9.57 2.93 2.86
C LEU A 479 10.73 3.72 2.24
N ARG A 480 10.44 4.92 1.76
CA ARG A 480 11.39 5.84 1.11
C ARG A 480 11.33 7.21 1.75
N THR A 481 12.38 7.97 1.58
CA THR A 481 12.42 9.38 1.95
C THR A 481 11.26 10.14 1.32
N GLY A 482 10.52 10.87 2.14
CA GLY A 482 9.34 11.63 1.76
C GLY A 482 8.00 10.90 1.91
N ASP A 483 8.01 9.61 2.26
CA ASP A 483 6.78 8.92 2.65
C ASP A 483 6.26 9.51 3.97
N VAL A 484 4.94 9.67 4.05
CA VAL A 484 4.23 10.10 5.26
C VAL A 484 3.25 9.01 5.64
N LEU A 485 3.41 8.48 6.84
CA LEU A 485 2.58 7.42 7.39
C LEU A 485 1.59 8.02 8.37
N HIS A 486 0.30 7.93 8.09
CA HIS A 486 -0.74 8.37 9.01
C HIS A 486 -0.78 7.46 10.24
N LEU A 487 -1.00 8.06 11.39
CA LEU A 487 -1.17 7.39 12.69
C LEU A 487 -2.65 7.40 13.07
N ALA A 488 -3.03 6.50 13.98
CA ALA A 488 -4.37 6.53 14.55
C ALA A 488 -4.67 7.88 15.23
N GLU A 489 -5.94 8.26 15.31
CA GLU A 489 -6.35 9.52 15.93
C GLU A 489 -5.88 9.62 17.39
N ASN A 490 -5.94 8.52 18.16
CA ASN A 490 -5.39 8.46 19.51
C ASN A 490 -4.00 7.82 19.50
N CYS A 491 -2.97 8.63 19.22
CA CYS A 491 -1.58 8.20 19.19
C CYS A 491 -0.78 8.49 20.47
N GLN A 492 -1.45 8.84 21.56
CA GLN A 492 -0.83 9.08 22.89
C GLN A 492 -1.24 8.01 23.89
N ALA A 493 -0.28 7.41 24.58
CA ALA A 493 -0.51 6.39 25.59
C ALA A 493 -0.83 7.01 26.96
N ASP A 494 -1.77 6.43 27.68
CA ASP A 494 -2.11 6.85 29.05
C ASP A 494 -1.02 6.46 30.07
N ASN A 495 -0.25 5.41 29.78
CA ASN A 495 0.76 4.85 30.67
C ASN A 495 2.08 4.62 29.92
N PHE A 496 3.19 4.92 30.60
CA PHE A 496 4.56 4.72 30.11
C PHE A 496 5.16 3.45 30.70
N ASN A 497 4.70 2.31 30.19
CA ASN A 497 5.11 1.00 30.64
C ASN A 497 6.48 0.62 30.08
N SER A 498 7.22 -0.23 30.82
CA SER A 498 8.42 -0.91 30.33
C SER A 498 8.34 -2.41 30.60
N PHE A 499 8.94 -3.18 29.71
CA PHE A 499 9.05 -4.64 29.88
C PHE A 499 10.14 -4.94 30.91
N ASP A 500 9.92 -5.95 31.75
CA ASP A 500 10.94 -6.36 32.73
C ASP A 500 12.20 -6.86 31.99
N GLY A 501 13.32 -6.17 32.22
CA GLY A 501 14.58 -6.42 31.56
C GLY A 501 15.11 -7.84 31.69
N LYS A 502 14.70 -8.59 32.74
CA LYS A 502 15.08 -10.01 32.92
C LYS A 502 14.50 -10.90 31.80
N TYR A 503 13.31 -10.54 31.29
CA TYR A 503 12.55 -11.36 30.34
C TYR A 503 12.65 -10.87 28.88
N ILE A 504 13.40 -9.79 28.63
CA ILE A 504 13.68 -9.33 27.26
C ILE A 504 14.36 -10.47 26.48
N PRO A 505 13.90 -10.80 25.26
CA PRO A 505 14.50 -11.81 24.42
C PRO A 505 15.99 -11.56 24.19
N LYS A 506 16.83 -12.55 24.48
CA LYS A 506 18.28 -12.42 24.31
C LYS A 506 18.67 -12.63 22.85
N ILE A 507 19.28 -11.61 22.27
CA ILE A 507 19.82 -11.63 20.91
C ILE A 507 21.33 -11.79 20.97
N ASP A 508 21.87 -12.81 20.28
CA ASP A 508 23.29 -13.10 20.22
C ASP A 508 23.74 -13.49 18.81
N ASN A 509 25.02 -13.82 18.61
CA ASN A 509 25.59 -14.27 17.35
C ASN A 509 25.68 -15.81 17.25
N THR A 510 25.31 -16.53 18.32
CA THR A 510 25.21 -17.97 18.36
C THR A 510 23.84 -18.38 18.87
N TRP A 511 23.12 -19.13 18.07
CA TRP A 511 21.73 -19.49 18.28
C TRP A 511 21.57 -21.00 18.47
N THR A 512 20.74 -21.39 19.42
CA THR A 512 20.13 -22.72 19.45
C THR A 512 18.67 -22.60 19.11
N ILE A 513 18.23 -23.30 18.07
CA ILE A 513 16.85 -23.28 17.57
C ILE A 513 16.19 -24.63 17.85
N GLY A 514 15.11 -24.61 18.59
CA GLY A 514 14.27 -25.78 18.86
C GLY A 514 13.45 -26.15 17.63
N VAL A 515 13.54 -27.42 17.21
CA VAL A 515 12.85 -27.94 16.02
C VAL A 515 12.14 -29.25 16.32
N LEU A 516 11.06 -29.48 15.59
CA LEU A 516 10.31 -30.75 15.60
C LEU A 516 10.70 -31.59 14.37
N PRO A 517 10.91 -32.92 14.49
CA PRO A 517 11.10 -33.79 13.33
C PRO A 517 9.86 -33.75 12.43
N GLY A 518 10.07 -33.62 11.14
CA GLY A 518 8.99 -33.68 10.16
C GLY A 518 8.97 -32.49 9.19
N PRO A 519 8.31 -32.66 8.02
CA PRO A 519 7.55 -33.87 7.64
C PRO A 519 8.39 -35.02 7.07
N GLN A 520 9.59 -34.80 6.48
CA GLN A 520 10.35 -35.85 5.76
C GLN A 520 11.76 -36.14 6.34
N PRO A 521 11.94 -36.48 7.63
CA PRO A 521 13.23 -36.89 8.17
C PRO A 521 13.55 -38.37 7.96
N THR A 522 12.62 -39.18 7.41
CA THR A 522 12.64 -40.63 7.35
C THR A 522 13.58 -41.19 6.31
N TYR A 523 13.97 -42.47 6.46
CA TYR A 523 14.87 -43.17 5.54
C TYR A 523 14.27 -43.46 4.16
N GLU A 524 13.13 -42.96 3.87
CA GLU A 524 12.63 -42.82 2.51
C GLU A 524 13.43 -41.81 1.71
N TYR A 525 14.03 -40.83 2.41
CA TYR A 525 14.76 -39.70 1.83
C TYR A 525 16.19 -39.58 2.34
N LEU A 526 16.40 -39.60 3.65
CA LEU A 526 17.64 -39.27 4.35
C LEU A 526 18.16 -40.49 5.12
N LYS A 527 19.51 -40.63 5.20
CA LYS A 527 20.11 -41.68 5.98
C LYS A 527 19.77 -41.53 7.49
N PRO A 528 19.69 -42.66 8.23
CA PRO A 528 19.29 -42.64 9.66
C PRO A 528 20.09 -41.65 10.52
N GLU A 529 21.37 -41.45 10.22
CA GLU A 529 22.28 -40.60 10.96
C GLU A 529 22.11 -39.11 10.69
N TYR A 530 21.23 -38.74 9.76
CA TYR A 530 21.08 -37.32 9.36
C TYR A 530 20.58 -36.42 10.50
N LEU A 531 19.59 -36.86 11.32
CA LEU A 531 19.12 -36.07 12.46
C LEU A 531 20.23 -35.85 13.51
N ASP A 532 21.10 -36.87 13.74
CA ASP A 532 22.23 -36.71 14.61
C ASP A 532 23.27 -35.73 14.03
N THR A 533 23.49 -35.82 12.72
CA THR A 533 24.34 -34.86 12.00
C THR A 533 23.80 -33.44 12.10
N LEU A 534 22.50 -33.24 11.89
CA LEU A 534 21.83 -31.94 11.97
C LEU A 534 21.99 -31.31 13.35
N THR A 535 21.78 -32.09 14.42
CA THR A 535 21.77 -31.58 15.80
C THR A 535 23.19 -31.45 16.40
N SER A 536 24.17 -32.21 15.92
CA SER A 536 25.56 -32.12 16.39
C SER A 536 26.40 -31.10 15.62
N SER A 537 25.91 -30.57 14.51
CA SER A 537 26.66 -29.68 13.63
C SER A 537 26.35 -28.20 13.88
N GLU A 538 27.34 -27.36 13.56
CA GLU A 538 27.21 -25.92 13.52
C GLU A 538 26.92 -25.48 12.08
N TYR A 539 25.90 -24.67 11.91
CA TYR A 539 25.56 -23.99 10.63
C TYR A 539 25.95 -22.52 10.72
N THR A 540 26.15 -21.89 9.56
CA THR A 540 26.45 -20.46 9.48
C THR A 540 25.43 -19.79 8.56
N VAL A 541 24.83 -18.69 9.01
CA VAL A 541 23.86 -17.92 8.21
C VAL A 541 24.55 -17.28 7.00
N ASN A 542 24.02 -17.54 5.81
CA ASN A 542 24.53 -17.02 4.54
C ASN A 542 24.08 -15.58 4.29
N PHE A 543 24.91 -14.79 3.59
CA PHE A 543 24.58 -13.40 3.21
C PHE A 543 23.36 -13.27 2.30
N ASN A 544 23.05 -14.29 1.49
CA ASN A 544 21.89 -14.31 0.61
C ASN A 544 20.60 -14.76 1.32
N SER A 545 20.42 -14.35 2.56
CA SER A 545 19.22 -14.60 3.35
C SER A 545 18.24 -13.44 3.25
N ALA A 546 16.94 -13.75 3.21
CA ALA A 546 15.84 -12.78 3.08
C ALA A 546 14.61 -13.25 3.86
N ARG A 547 13.52 -12.48 3.82
CA ARG A 547 12.24 -12.86 4.42
C ARG A 547 11.61 -14.10 3.78
N THR A 548 11.94 -14.41 2.52
CA THR A 548 11.52 -15.64 1.83
C THR A 548 12.20 -16.90 2.38
N GLY A 549 13.44 -16.78 2.88
CA GLY A 549 14.18 -17.90 3.46
C GLY A 549 15.59 -17.53 3.89
N ILE A 550 16.02 -18.14 4.95
CA ILE A 550 17.35 -17.97 5.57
C ILE A 550 18.24 -19.14 5.15
N ARG A 551 19.21 -18.86 4.30
CA ARG A 551 20.15 -19.86 3.81
C ARG A 551 21.23 -20.16 4.86
N LEU A 552 21.52 -21.44 5.04
CA LEU A 552 22.50 -21.93 6.00
C LEU A 552 23.61 -22.69 5.29
N ASN A 553 24.84 -22.36 5.59
CA ASN A 553 26.01 -23.15 5.19
C ASN A 553 26.31 -24.17 6.31
N GLY A 554 26.32 -25.44 5.98
CA GLY A 554 26.53 -26.53 6.94
C GLY A 554 26.85 -27.84 6.26
N PRO A 555 26.75 -28.98 6.97
CA PRO A 555 26.97 -30.30 6.38
C PRO A 555 26.02 -30.57 5.19
N VAL A 556 26.55 -31.27 4.19
CA VAL A 556 25.76 -31.76 3.07
C VAL A 556 24.78 -32.84 3.56
N PRO A 557 23.51 -32.82 3.18
CA PRO A 557 22.55 -33.85 3.52
C PRO A 557 22.97 -35.24 3.02
N GLN A 558 22.70 -36.25 3.80
CA GLN A 558 23.04 -37.63 3.46
C GLN A 558 21.84 -38.37 2.87
N TRP A 559 21.82 -38.46 1.55
CA TRP A 559 20.69 -38.99 0.80
C TRP A 559 20.70 -40.54 0.75
N VAL A 560 19.52 -41.15 0.83
CA VAL A 560 19.29 -42.58 0.63
C VAL A 560 19.13 -42.88 -0.86
N ARG A 561 18.46 -42.02 -1.62
CA ARG A 561 18.18 -42.21 -3.04
C ARG A 561 19.44 -41.96 -3.88
N GLU A 562 20.16 -43.02 -4.28
CA GLU A 562 21.40 -42.93 -5.06
C GLU A 562 21.12 -42.71 -6.56
N ASP A 563 19.94 -43.12 -7.05
CA ASP A 563 19.46 -42.99 -8.42
C ASP A 563 18.81 -41.64 -8.75
N GLY A 564 18.69 -40.77 -7.78
CA GLY A 564 18.11 -39.43 -7.90
C GLY A 564 16.71 -39.32 -7.29
N GLY A 565 16.14 -38.09 -7.37
CA GLY A 565 14.82 -37.77 -6.91
C GLY A 565 13.76 -37.94 -7.97
N GLU A 566 12.66 -37.15 -7.85
CA GLU A 566 11.57 -37.09 -8.82
C GLU A 566 12.13 -36.77 -10.23
N ALA A 567 11.64 -37.50 -11.25
CA ALA A 567 12.05 -37.35 -12.65
C ALA A 567 13.59 -37.43 -12.89
N GLY A 568 14.36 -38.17 -12.06
CA GLY A 568 15.82 -38.27 -12.14
C GLY A 568 16.57 -36.99 -11.77
N LEU A 569 15.90 -36.07 -11.08
CA LEU A 569 16.52 -34.86 -10.52
C LEU A 569 17.38 -35.18 -9.29
N HIS A 570 17.89 -34.12 -8.62
CA HIS A 570 18.66 -34.31 -7.40
C HIS A 570 17.86 -35.08 -6.33
N PRO A 571 18.48 -35.91 -5.46
CA PRO A 571 17.77 -36.70 -4.45
C PRO A 571 16.86 -35.89 -3.50
N SER A 572 17.10 -34.59 -3.36
CA SER A 572 16.24 -33.70 -2.59
C SER A 572 14.86 -33.45 -3.23
N ASN A 573 14.68 -33.71 -4.52
CA ASN A 573 13.46 -33.45 -5.25
C ASN A 573 12.41 -34.54 -4.97
N ILE A 574 11.22 -34.10 -4.59
CA ILE A 574 10.00 -34.88 -4.37
C ILE A 574 8.87 -34.24 -5.17
N HIS A 575 7.71 -34.92 -5.23
CA HIS A 575 6.50 -34.27 -5.73
C HIS A 575 6.09 -33.10 -4.85
N ASP A 576 5.61 -32.01 -5.49
CA ASP A 576 5.26 -30.78 -4.77
C ASP A 576 4.27 -31.08 -3.65
N ASN A 577 4.63 -30.61 -2.46
CA ASN A 577 3.82 -30.65 -1.26
C ASN A 577 3.79 -29.26 -0.61
N ALA A 578 2.85 -29.07 0.34
CA ALA A 578 2.76 -27.81 1.03
C ALA A 578 3.88 -27.64 2.05
N TYR A 579 4.49 -26.47 2.06
CA TYR A 579 5.48 -26.07 3.06
C TYR A 579 4.83 -25.43 4.29
N ALA A 580 5.57 -25.39 5.39
CA ALA A 580 5.23 -24.60 6.56
C ALA A 580 6.32 -23.55 6.81
N ILE A 581 5.96 -22.40 7.35
CA ILE A 581 6.94 -21.39 7.78
C ILE A 581 7.83 -22.00 8.84
N GLY A 582 9.14 -21.71 8.78
CA GLY A 582 10.14 -22.26 9.70
C GLY A 582 10.59 -23.69 9.38
N THR A 583 10.09 -24.29 8.31
CA THR A 583 10.58 -25.59 7.84
C THR A 583 11.97 -25.45 7.25
N LEU A 584 12.87 -26.40 7.56
CA LEU A 584 14.18 -26.51 6.93
C LEU A 584 14.00 -27.23 5.59
N ASP A 585 14.10 -26.48 4.50
CA ASP A 585 14.01 -26.97 3.12
C ASP A 585 15.40 -27.31 2.59
N LEU A 586 15.55 -28.50 2.03
CA LEU A 586 16.80 -28.97 1.44
C LEU A 586 16.76 -28.80 -0.09
N THR A 587 17.04 -27.59 -0.55
CA THR A 587 17.12 -27.26 -1.98
C THR A 587 18.47 -27.74 -2.55
N GLY A 588 18.52 -28.96 -3.09
CA GLY A 588 19.77 -29.64 -3.39
C GLY A 588 20.53 -29.92 -2.09
N ASP A 589 21.79 -29.51 -2.05
CA ASP A 589 22.63 -29.61 -0.85
C ASP A 589 22.60 -28.36 0.05
N GLN A 590 21.76 -27.36 -0.31
CA GLN A 590 21.61 -26.13 0.42
C GLN A 590 20.45 -26.23 1.42
N SER A 591 20.72 -25.97 2.69
CA SER A 591 19.71 -25.87 3.74
C SER A 591 19.13 -24.45 3.79
N ILE A 592 17.79 -24.32 3.77
CA ILE A 592 17.05 -23.05 3.80
C ILE A 592 15.93 -23.13 4.85
N LEU A 593 15.96 -22.27 5.87
CA LEU A 593 14.81 -22.08 6.77
C LEU A 593 13.79 -21.15 6.10
N LEU A 594 12.60 -21.65 5.82
CA LEU A 594 11.56 -20.87 5.13
C LEU A 594 11.02 -19.77 6.03
N GLY A 595 10.97 -18.56 5.48
CA GLY A 595 10.46 -17.36 6.14
C GLY A 595 8.98 -17.09 5.83
N PRO A 596 8.40 -16.05 6.43
CA PRO A 596 6.97 -15.71 6.27
C PRO A 596 6.61 -15.22 4.86
N ASP A 597 7.58 -14.82 4.02
CA ASP A 597 7.39 -14.47 2.62
C ASP A 597 7.74 -15.64 1.68
N GLY A 598 7.97 -16.85 2.23
CA GLY A 598 8.33 -18.04 1.48
C GLY A 598 7.19 -18.62 0.62
N PRO A 599 7.49 -19.56 -0.27
CA PRO A 599 6.50 -20.23 -1.11
C PRO A 599 5.61 -21.18 -0.32
N SER A 600 4.34 -21.33 -0.72
CA SER A 600 3.40 -22.23 -0.08
C SER A 600 3.54 -23.69 -0.51
N LEU A 601 4.00 -23.91 -1.72
CA LEU A 601 4.22 -25.22 -2.31
C LEU A 601 5.66 -25.37 -2.79
N GLY A 602 6.15 -26.59 -2.83
CA GLY A 602 7.41 -26.94 -3.48
C GLY A 602 7.75 -28.40 -3.37
N GLY A 603 8.75 -28.80 -4.14
CA GLY A 603 9.13 -30.18 -4.33
C GLY A 603 10.51 -30.51 -3.73
N PHE A 604 10.74 -30.16 -2.44
CA PHE A 604 11.97 -30.50 -1.75
C PHE A 604 11.74 -31.15 -0.39
N VAL A 605 12.69 -31.98 0.03
CA VAL A 605 12.64 -32.69 1.31
C VAL A 605 12.83 -31.73 2.48
N CYS A 606 11.95 -31.85 3.47
CA CYS A 606 11.91 -31.02 4.68
C CYS A 606 12.05 -31.88 5.94
N PRO A 607 13.24 -32.03 6.54
CA PRO A 607 13.46 -32.93 7.67
C PRO A 607 12.94 -32.44 9.01
N VAL A 608 12.94 -31.12 9.25
CA VAL A 608 12.53 -30.53 10.53
C VAL A 608 11.78 -29.23 10.32
N THR A 609 10.92 -28.87 11.29
CA THR A 609 10.22 -27.59 11.31
C THR A 609 10.49 -26.89 12.64
N THR A 610 10.82 -25.60 12.60
CA THR A 610 11.04 -24.76 13.78
C THR A 610 9.81 -24.72 14.66
N ALA A 611 9.95 -24.94 15.97
CA ALA A 611 8.87 -24.81 16.92
C ALA A 611 8.32 -23.36 16.93
N LYS A 612 7.00 -23.20 17.08
CA LYS A 612 6.34 -21.88 17.00
C LYS A 612 6.94 -20.87 17.97
N GLY A 613 7.20 -21.27 19.20
CA GLY A 613 7.85 -20.42 20.19
C GLY A 613 9.31 -20.08 19.90
N GLU A 614 9.94 -20.68 18.90
CA GLU A 614 11.31 -20.41 18.46
C GLU A 614 11.39 -19.59 17.17
N MET A 615 10.26 -19.38 16.50
CA MET A 615 10.18 -18.70 15.19
C MET A 615 10.74 -17.28 15.21
N TRP A 616 10.60 -16.55 16.33
CA TRP A 616 11.12 -15.19 16.46
C TRP A 616 12.63 -15.11 16.24
N LYS A 617 13.38 -16.19 16.58
CA LYS A 617 14.84 -16.26 16.38
C LYS A 617 15.21 -16.16 14.91
N LEU A 618 14.40 -16.76 14.01
CA LEU A 618 14.59 -16.64 12.57
C LEU A 618 14.58 -15.16 12.12
N GLY A 619 13.72 -14.36 12.75
CA GLY A 619 13.67 -12.92 12.52
C GLY A 619 14.94 -12.17 12.92
N GLN A 620 15.74 -12.74 13.83
CA GLN A 620 16.93 -12.10 14.39
C GLN A 620 18.26 -12.66 13.85
N LEU A 621 18.23 -13.75 13.06
CA LEU A 621 19.43 -14.33 12.47
C LEU A 621 20.12 -13.33 11.54
N HIS A 622 21.37 -12.99 11.86
CA HIS A 622 22.22 -12.08 11.08
C HIS A 622 23.21 -12.88 10.21
N PRO A 623 23.55 -12.44 8.98
CA PRO A 623 24.60 -13.08 8.19
C PRO A 623 25.90 -13.26 8.96
N GLY A 624 26.41 -14.51 8.97
CA GLY A 624 27.59 -14.90 9.72
C GLY A 624 27.31 -15.50 11.11
N ASP A 625 26.10 -15.38 11.62
CA ASP A 625 25.72 -16.00 12.90
C ASP A 625 25.83 -17.52 12.83
N LYS A 626 26.04 -18.13 14.00
CA LYS A 626 26.13 -19.57 14.18
C LYS A 626 24.79 -20.13 14.65
N VAL A 627 24.34 -21.23 14.04
CA VAL A 627 23.10 -21.91 14.35
C VAL A 627 23.34 -23.37 14.69
N HIS A 628 22.74 -23.80 15.80
CA HIS A 628 22.64 -25.18 16.23
C HIS A 628 21.17 -25.55 16.33
N PHE A 629 20.83 -26.77 15.95
CA PHE A 629 19.47 -27.27 16.05
C PHE A 629 19.32 -28.20 17.27
N GLN A 630 18.17 -28.12 17.91
CA GLN A 630 17.82 -28.98 19.06
C GLN A 630 16.43 -29.60 18.84
N LEU A 631 16.37 -30.94 18.88
CA LEU A 631 15.09 -31.65 18.78
C LEU A 631 14.22 -31.41 20.02
N LEU A 632 12.94 -31.17 19.79
CA LEU A 632 11.91 -30.99 20.78
C LEU A 632 10.76 -31.99 20.58
N THR A 633 10.11 -32.41 21.68
CA THR A 633 8.78 -33.02 21.58
C THR A 633 7.69 -31.97 21.38
N LEU A 634 6.49 -32.37 20.94
CA LEU A 634 5.33 -31.49 20.85
C LEU A 634 5.04 -30.79 22.18
N GLU A 635 5.09 -31.52 23.29
CA GLU A 635 4.81 -30.99 24.62
C GLU A 635 5.84 -29.96 25.08
N GLN A 636 7.10 -30.15 24.70
CA GLN A 636 8.18 -29.19 24.95
C GLN A 636 7.97 -27.91 24.13
N ALA A 637 7.65 -28.04 22.85
CA ALA A 637 7.35 -26.91 21.96
C ALA A 637 6.15 -26.10 22.44
N GLU A 638 5.05 -26.77 22.79
CA GLU A 638 3.86 -26.16 23.37
C GLU A 638 4.15 -25.38 24.67
N THR A 639 5.03 -25.93 25.53
CA THR A 639 5.43 -25.26 26.78
C THR A 639 6.17 -23.95 26.49
N ILE A 640 7.10 -23.94 25.54
CA ILE A 640 7.83 -22.74 25.13
C ILE A 640 6.85 -21.68 24.63
N ARG A 641 5.94 -22.04 23.71
CA ARG A 641 4.91 -21.16 23.17
C ARG A 641 4.01 -20.55 24.25
N LYS A 642 3.46 -21.38 25.14
CA LYS A 642 2.61 -20.91 26.25
C LYS A 642 3.35 -19.96 27.19
N ASN A 643 4.63 -20.16 27.43
CA ASN A 643 5.43 -19.26 28.25
C ASN A 643 5.65 -17.92 27.53
N GLN A 644 5.87 -17.91 26.22
CA GLN A 644 5.91 -16.66 25.45
C GLN A 644 4.59 -15.91 25.50
N ASP A 645 3.46 -16.61 25.35
CA ASP A 645 2.14 -15.99 25.42
C ASP A 645 1.87 -15.32 26.78
N LYS A 646 2.37 -15.92 27.89
CA LYS A 646 2.34 -15.28 29.20
C LYS A 646 3.16 -13.97 29.21
N ASN A 647 4.38 -14.00 28.69
CA ASN A 647 5.23 -12.81 28.64
C ASN A 647 4.64 -11.71 27.76
N ILE A 648 4.04 -12.04 26.61
CA ILE A 648 3.29 -11.09 25.78
C ILE A 648 2.18 -10.42 26.61
N ASN A 649 1.52 -11.17 27.48
CA ASN A 649 0.47 -10.69 28.37
C ASN A 649 1.00 -10.00 29.64
N LEU A 650 2.33 -9.84 29.79
CA LEU A 650 3.04 -9.26 30.94
C LEU A 650 2.90 -10.12 32.22
N ASP A 651 2.58 -11.41 32.06
CA ASP A 651 2.61 -12.43 33.12
C ASP A 651 3.96 -13.16 33.03
N TYR A 652 4.97 -12.54 33.61
CA TYR A 652 6.38 -12.86 33.39
C TYR A 652 6.77 -14.28 33.80
N THR A 653 7.36 -15.04 32.88
CA THR A 653 7.88 -16.37 33.09
C THR A 653 9.14 -16.63 32.28
N ASP A 654 10.01 -17.54 32.76
CA ASP A 654 11.22 -17.88 32.01
C ASP A 654 10.87 -18.67 30.73
N VAL A 655 11.35 -18.19 29.57
CA VAL A 655 11.27 -18.90 28.29
C VAL A 655 12.66 -19.47 28.00
N VAL A 656 12.83 -20.75 28.27
CA VAL A 656 14.10 -21.46 28.09
C VAL A 656 13.88 -22.72 27.28
N LEU A 657 14.89 -23.08 26.46
CA LEU A 657 14.90 -24.37 25.80
C LEU A 657 15.05 -25.49 26.85
N PRO A 658 14.17 -26.50 26.81
CA PRO A 658 14.30 -27.67 27.68
C PRO A 658 15.55 -28.49 27.32
N LYS A 659 15.81 -29.57 28.03
CA LYS A 659 16.82 -30.55 27.61
C LYS A 659 16.46 -31.14 26.23
N PRO A 660 17.48 -31.40 25.37
CA PRO A 660 17.22 -32.01 24.06
C PRO A 660 16.44 -33.32 24.18
N ALA A 661 15.44 -33.48 23.33
CA ALA A 661 14.72 -34.73 23.21
C ALA A 661 15.54 -35.77 22.44
N GLN A 662 15.50 -37.02 22.90
CA GLN A 662 16.05 -38.14 22.15
C GLN A 662 14.95 -38.70 21.25
N LEU A 663 14.93 -38.24 20.01
CA LEU A 663 13.92 -38.56 18.99
C LEU A 663 14.59 -39.12 17.75
N ASP A 664 14.00 -40.11 17.13
CA ASP A 664 14.38 -40.58 15.81
C ASP A 664 13.41 -40.06 14.71
N ALA A 665 13.68 -40.38 13.46
CA ALA A 665 12.88 -39.94 12.32
C ALA A 665 11.41 -40.42 12.36
N SER A 666 11.12 -41.51 13.06
CA SER A 666 9.75 -42.07 13.17
C SER A 666 8.81 -41.19 13.97
N TYR A 667 9.34 -40.31 14.82
CA TYR A 667 8.54 -39.33 15.57
C TYR A 667 7.72 -38.42 14.66
N SER A 668 8.15 -38.21 13.41
CA SER A 668 7.42 -37.43 12.44
C SER A 668 6.12 -38.11 11.94
N ILE A 669 6.02 -39.43 12.09
CA ILE A 669 4.83 -40.18 11.65
C ILE A 669 3.84 -40.27 12.81
N MET A 670 2.76 -39.52 12.72
CA MET A 670 1.70 -39.48 13.74
C MET A 670 0.70 -40.60 13.59
N ALA A 671 0.41 -41.00 12.34
CA ALA A 671 -0.44 -42.14 12.01
C ALA A 671 -0.10 -42.65 10.60
N GLU A 672 -0.34 -43.94 10.40
CA GLU A 672 -0.27 -44.59 9.07
C GLU A 672 -1.33 -45.68 8.98
N GLY A 673 -1.72 -46.03 7.76
CA GLY A 673 -2.72 -47.09 7.50
C GLY A 673 -3.02 -47.20 6.01
N THR A 674 -4.01 -48.06 5.73
CA THR A 674 -4.51 -48.30 4.35
C THR A 674 -6.02 -48.04 4.34
N HIS A 675 -6.51 -47.27 3.38
CA HIS A 675 -7.92 -47.08 3.10
C HIS A 675 -8.21 -47.19 1.62
N ASP A 676 -9.21 -47.98 1.22
CA ASP A 676 -9.59 -48.22 -0.16
C ASP A 676 -8.37 -48.57 -1.04
N ASN A 677 -7.59 -49.57 -0.63
CA ASN A 677 -6.34 -50.06 -1.24
C ASN A 677 -5.24 -49.03 -1.42
N THR A 678 -5.34 -47.87 -0.79
CA THR A 678 -4.33 -46.80 -0.82
C THR A 678 -3.72 -46.60 0.55
N ASP A 679 -2.40 -46.72 0.65
CA ASP A 679 -1.68 -46.42 1.89
C ASP A 679 -1.67 -44.90 2.15
N TYR A 680 -1.74 -44.53 3.42
CA TYR A 680 -1.60 -43.15 3.84
C TYR A 680 -0.69 -43.00 5.06
N LYS A 681 -0.04 -41.83 5.16
CA LYS A 681 0.70 -41.40 6.33
C LYS A 681 0.26 -39.99 6.73
N ILE A 682 0.12 -39.75 8.03
CA ILE A 682 -0.10 -38.43 8.60
C ILE A 682 1.19 -38.06 9.32
N ARG A 683 1.83 -36.99 8.86
CA ARG A 683 3.13 -36.53 9.34
C ARG A 683 3.00 -35.22 10.11
N LEU A 684 3.84 -35.06 11.11
CA LEU A 684 4.00 -33.82 11.84
C LEU A 684 4.73 -32.78 10.96
N GLN A 685 4.24 -31.55 10.95
CA GLN A 685 4.85 -30.43 10.24
C GLN A 685 4.82 -29.17 11.13
N GLY A 686 5.62 -29.18 12.20
CA GLY A 686 5.55 -28.19 13.26
C GLY A 686 4.37 -28.43 14.21
N GLU A 687 4.02 -27.41 15.02
CA GLU A 687 2.92 -27.51 16.00
C GLU A 687 1.55 -27.23 15.39
N GLU A 688 1.49 -26.49 14.30
CA GLU A 688 0.27 -25.89 13.71
C GLU A 688 -0.22 -26.61 12.45
N ASN A 689 0.58 -27.57 11.94
CA ASN A 689 0.28 -28.26 10.70
C ASN A 689 0.47 -29.77 10.83
N ILE A 690 -0.36 -30.49 10.12
CA ILE A 690 -0.12 -31.89 9.76
C ILE A 690 -0.11 -32.03 8.24
N LEU A 691 0.67 -32.98 7.72
CA LEU A 691 0.72 -33.34 6.32
C LEU A 691 0.20 -34.75 6.12
N VAL A 692 -0.92 -34.90 5.42
CA VAL A 692 -1.46 -36.21 5.02
C VAL A 692 -0.90 -36.55 3.65
N GLU A 693 -0.23 -37.69 3.51
CA GLU A 693 0.31 -38.19 2.23
C GLU A 693 -0.38 -39.50 1.85
N TYR A 694 -0.61 -39.69 0.55
CA TYR A 694 -1.20 -40.89 -0.01
C TYR A 694 -0.25 -41.63 -0.99
N GLY A 695 -0.24 -42.97 -0.94
CA GLY A 695 0.45 -43.85 -1.87
C GLY A 695 1.96 -43.63 -1.98
N ASP A 696 2.52 -44.19 -3.05
CA ASP A 696 3.93 -44.08 -3.37
C ASP A 696 4.30 -42.68 -3.95
N MET A 697 5.60 -42.41 -4.06
CA MET A 697 6.13 -41.16 -4.67
C MET A 697 6.03 -41.22 -6.21
N VAL A 698 4.79 -41.23 -6.73
CA VAL A 698 4.48 -41.26 -8.15
C VAL A 698 3.47 -40.18 -8.50
N LEU A 699 3.54 -39.69 -9.76
CA LEU A 699 2.54 -38.78 -10.29
C LEU A 699 1.29 -39.56 -10.69
N ASP A 700 0.34 -39.61 -9.78
CA ASP A 700 -0.95 -40.29 -9.97
C ASP A 700 -2.09 -39.31 -9.72
N ILE A 701 -2.98 -39.17 -10.71
CA ILE A 701 -4.13 -38.29 -10.68
C ILE A 701 -5.17 -38.78 -9.66
N GLU A 702 -5.29 -40.11 -9.47
CA GLU A 702 -6.22 -40.68 -8.47
C GLU A 702 -5.85 -40.27 -7.05
N LEU A 703 -4.54 -40.25 -6.71
CA LEU A 703 -4.06 -39.77 -5.42
C LEU A 703 -4.43 -38.29 -5.22
N ARG A 704 -4.35 -37.47 -6.29
CA ARG A 704 -4.75 -36.06 -6.22
C ARG A 704 -6.26 -35.88 -5.98
N PHE A 705 -7.09 -36.74 -6.59
CA PHE A 705 -8.53 -36.74 -6.29
C PHE A 705 -8.82 -37.13 -4.85
N ARG A 706 -8.10 -38.10 -4.30
CA ARG A 706 -8.21 -38.52 -2.91
C ARG A 706 -7.90 -37.37 -1.95
N VAL A 707 -6.85 -36.60 -2.24
CA VAL A 707 -6.53 -35.34 -1.52
C VAL A 707 -7.71 -34.36 -1.59
N HIS A 708 -8.32 -34.19 -2.76
CA HIS A 708 -9.44 -33.27 -2.93
C HIS A 708 -10.68 -33.69 -2.13
N ILE A 709 -10.97 -34.99 -2.08
CA ILE A 709 -12.10 -35.51 -1.31
C ILE A 709 -11.87 -35.30 0.19
N LEU A 710 -10.68 -35.64 0.69
CA LEU A 710 -10.34 -35.42 2.09
C LEU A 710 -10.49 -33.93 2.44
N MET A 711 -10.01 -33.03 1.60
CA MET A 711 -10.14 -31.58 1.80
C MET A 711 -11.61 -31.17 1.94
N ASN A 712 -12.47 -31.62 1.02
CA ASN A 712 -13.91 -31.33 1.06
C ASN A 712 -14.62 -31.88 2.32
N GLU A 713 -14.22 -33.05 2.80
CA GLU A 713 -14.80 -33.62 4.03
C GLU A 713 -14.31 -32.90 5.30
N ILE A 714 -13.04 -32.46 5.31
CA ILE A 714 -12.52 -31.62 6.40
C ILE A 714 -13.24 -30.25 6.42
N GLU A 715 -13.51 -29.62 5.27
CA GLU A 715 -14.25 -28.35 5.17
C GLU A 715 -15.68 -28.47 5.76
N LYS A 716 -16.30 -29.63 5.69
CA LYS A 716 -17.63 -29.89 6.26
C LYS A 716 -17.60 -30.20 7.75
N SER A 717 -16.41 -30.43 8.30
CA SER A 717 -16.24 -30.82 9.71
C SER A 717 -16.20 -29.59 10.63
N ASP A 718 -16.18 -29.83 11.95
CA ASP A 718 -16.04 -28.84 13.02
C ASP A 718 -14.57 -28.55 13.41
N LEU A 719 -13.61 -29.04 12.61
CA LEU A 719 -12.19 -28.78 12.86
C LEU A 719 -11.87 -27.29 12.75
N PRO A 720 -11.16 -26.68 13.70
CA PRO A 720 -10.76 -25.27 13.64
C PRO A 720 -9.60 -25.06 12.67
N VAL A 721 -9.85 -25.38 11.39
CA VAL A 721 -8.88 -25.22 10.30
C VAL A 721 -8.75 -23.74 9.94
N ILE A 722 -7.52 -23.28 9.75
CA ILE A 722 -7.18 -21.94 9.26
C ILE A 722 -7.06 -21.97 7.74
N ASP A 723 -6.32 -22.97 7.22
CA ASP A 723 -6.07 -23.14 5.79
C ASP A 723 -5.77 -24.60 5.46
N MET A 724 -6.04 -25.01 4.24
CA MET A 724 -5.69 -26.34 3.72
C MET A 724 -5.01 -26.19 2.37
N THR A 725 -3.80 -26.73 2.25
CA THR A 725 -3.02 -26.59 1.02
C THR A 725 -2.77 -27.95 0.39
N PRO A 726 -3.40 -28.21 -0.78
CA PRO A 726 -3.21 -29.47 -1.48
C PRO A 726 -1.88 -29.49 -2.26
N GLY A 727 -1.09 -30.53 -2.09
CA GLY A 727 0.02 -30.92 -2.94
C GLY A 727 -0.40 -31.92 -4.01
N ILE A 728 0.57 -32.58 -4.63
CA ILE A 728 0.32 -33.57 -5.72
C ILE A 728 -0.40 -34.82 -5.16
N ARG A 729 0.09 -35.36 -4.05
CA ARG A 729 -0.43 -36.53 -3.36
C ARG A 729 -0.63 -36.32 -1.88
N SER A 730 -0.60 -35.06 -1.44
CA SER A 730 -0.62 -34.68 -0.02
C SER A 730 -1.58 -33.56 0.26
N LEU A 731 -2.03 -33.44 1.51
CA LEU A 731 -2.82 -32.34 2.02
C LEU A 731 -2.20 -31.83 3.31
N GLN A 732 -1.81 -30.56 3.34
CA GLN A 732 -1.50 -29.87 4.59
C GLN A 732 -2.79 -29.36 5.20
N VAL A 733 -2.96 -29.59 6.49
CA VAL A 733 -4.02 -29.02 7.31
C VAL A 733 -3.38 -28.08 8.32
N HIS A 734 -3.58 -26.79 8.16
CA HIS A 734 -3.15 -25.74 9.10
C HIS A 734 -4.33 -25.42 10.03
N PHE A 735 -4.10 -25.49 11.33
CA PHE A 735 -5.16 -25.36 12.34
C PHE A 735 -4.79 -24.41 13.47
N ASP A 736 -5.80 -23.92 14.20
CA ASP A 736 -5.61 -23.02 15.35
C ASP A 736 -5.13 -23.83 16.58
N VAL A 737 -3.83 -23.81 16.82
CA VAL A 737 -3.18 -24.53 17.92
C VAL A 737 -3.63 -24.07 19.33
N ASN A 738 -4.33 -22.94 19.42
CA ASN A 738 -4.93 -22.50 20.68
C ASN A 738 -6.28 -23.17 20.97
N LYS A 739 -6.91 -23.78 19.95
CA LYS A 739 -8.20 -24.46 20.06
C LYS A 739 -8.08 -25.98 20.06
N ILE A 740 -7.07 -26.52 19.37
CA ILE A 740 -6.90 -27.96 19.19
C ILE A 740 -5.42 -28.31 19.06
N SER A 741 -4.99 -29.45 19.59
CA SER A 741 -3.62 -29.94 19.45
C SER A 741 -3.41 -30.71 18.14
N ALA A 742 -2.15 -30.81 17.68
CA ALA A 742 -1.79 -31.61 16.50
C ALA A 742 -2.22 -33.08 16.62
N ARG A 743 -2.16 -33.68 17.83
CA ARG A 743 -2.59 -35.06 18.06
C ARG A 743 -4.12 -35.22 17.87
N GLU A 744 -4.90 -34.29 18.40
CA GLU A 744 -6.37 -34.32 18.25
C GLU A 744 -6.79 -34.12 16.80
N VAL A 745 -6.12 -33.20 16.08
CA VAL A 745 -6.32 -33.01 14.61
C VAL A 745 -6.01 -34.31 13.87
N CYS A 746 -4.88 -34.93 14.18
CA CYS A 746 -4.48 -36.21 13.56
C CYS A 746 -5.55 -37.28 13.72
N GLU A 747 -6.08 -37.47 14.95
CA GLU A 747 -7.14 -38.50 15.20
C GLU A 747 -8.45 -38.18 14.46
N LYS A 748 -8.87 -36.90 14.45
CA LYS A 748 -10.07 -36.48 13.69
C LYS A 748 -9.90 -36.66 12.17
N VAL A 749 -8.74 -36.28 11.63
CA VAL A 749 -8.44 -36.45 10.20
C VAL A 749 -8.38 -37.92 9.83
N LYS A 750 -7.82 -38.76 10.69
CA LYS A 750 -7.82 -40.23 10.54
C LYS A 750 -9.23 -40.81 10.50
N GLU A 751 -10.13 -40.35 11.38
CA GLU A 751 -11.54 -40.74 11.39
C GLU A 751 -12.24 -40.30 10.10
N ILE A 752 -12.04 -39.06 9.65
CA ILE A 752 -12.60 -38.57 8.39
C ILE A 752 -12.08 -39.42 7.22
N ASN A 753 -10.75 -39.66 7.15
CA ASN A 753 -10.14 -40.45 6.11
C ASN A 753 -10.68 -41.91 6.05
N ALA A 754 -10.97 -42.52 7.19
CA ALA A 754 -11.52 -43.85 7.25
C ALA A 754 -12.97 -43.95 6.71
N ASN A 755 -13.67 -42.80 6.65
CA ASN A 755 -15.06 -42.72 6.18
C ASN A 755 -15.19 -42.14 4.77
N LEU A 756 -14.07 -41.89 4.04
CA LEU A 756 -14.13 -41.40 2.67
C LEU A 756 -14.79 -42.41 1.73
N SER A 757 -15.58 -41.89 0.80
CA SER A 757 -16.19 -42.72 -0.25
C SER A 757 -15.10 -43.23 -1.21
N SER A 758 -15.38 -44.40 -1.85
CA SER A 758 -14.47 -44.89 -2.92
C SER A 758 -14.42 -43.93 -4.08
N LEU A 759 -13.24 -43.80 -4.72
CA LEU A 759 -13.03 -42.94 -5.87
C LEU A 759 -13.94 -43.32 -7.05
N ASP A 760 -14.32 -44.56 -7.19
CA ASP A 760 -15.17 -45.06 -8.30
C ASP A 760 -16.60 -44.45 -8.25
N ASP A 761 -17.06 -44.02 -7.08
CA ASP A 761 -18.41 -43.49 -6.88
C ASP A 761 -18.49 -41.95 -6.90
N ILE A 762 -17.40 -41.26 -7.19
CA ILE A 762 -17.29 -39.80 -7.05
C ILE A 762 -17.25 -39.08 -8.39
N THR A 763 -18.06 -38.00 -8.45
CA THR A 763 -18.01 -37.03 -9.54
C THR A 763 -17.55 -35.68 -9.01
N VAL A 764 -16.47 -35.12 -9.54
CA VAL A 764 -15.95 -33.83 -9.14
C VAL A 764 -16.35 -32.78 -10.18
N PRO A 765 -17.10 -31.73 -9.78
CA PRO A 765 -17.37 -30.60 -10.66
C PRO A 765 -16.07 -29.95 -11.13
N SER A 766 -15.94 -29.75 -12.43
CA SER A 766 -14.75 -29.12 -13.01
C SER A 766 -15.12 -28.07 -14.05
N ARG A 767 -14.16 -27.21 -14.37
CA ARG A 767 -14.27 -26.21 -15.44
C ARG A 767 -13.02 -26.22 -16.28
N ILE A 768 -13.19 -26.00 -17.58
CA ILE A 768 -12.06 -25.85 -18.51
C ILE A 768 -11.82 -24.36 -18.73
N ILE A 769 -10.59 -23.92 -18.48
CA ILE A 769 -10.15 -22.55 -18.73
C ILE A 769 -9.14 -22.59 -19.86
N LYS A 770 -9.37 -21.79 -20.91
CA LYS A 770 -8.43 -21.63 -22.03
C LYS A 770 -7.61 -20.36 -21.82
N LEU A 771 -6.30 -20.52 -21.71
CA LEU A 771 -5.36 -19.40 -21.54
C LEU A 771 -4.60 -19.19 -22.86
N PRO A 772 -4.47 -17.94 -23.36
CA PRO A 772 -3.59 -17.65 -24.48
C PRO A 772 -2.14 -17.83 -24.07
N LEU A 773 -1.29 -18.30 -24.95
CA LEU A 773 0.14 -18.49 -24.73
C LEU A 773 0.94 -17.83 -25.86
N SER A 774 1.79 -16.86 -25.50
CA SER A 774 2.84 -16.34 -26.38
C SER A 774 3.99 -17.35 -26.40
N TRP A 775 4.06 -18.16 -27.46
CA TRP A 775 5.08 -19.19 -27.60
C TRP A 775 6.47 -18.61 -27.74
N ASP A 776 7.45 -19.16 -27.00
CA ASP A 776 8.85 -18.71 -26.99
C ASP A 776 8.99 -17.17 -26.86
N ASP A 777 8.28 -16.63 -25.90
CA ASP A 777 8.08 -15.18 -25.68
C ASP A 777 9.43 -14.43 -25.51
N PRO A 778 9.58 -13.22 -26.07
CA PRO A 778 10.82 -12.44 -25.98
C PRO A 778 11.33 -12.20 -24.55
N GLN A 779 10.45 -12.08 -23.54
CA GLN A 779 10.87 -11.89 -22.15
C GLN A 779 11.47 -13.19 -21.57
N THR A 780 10.94 -14.35 -21.94
CA THR A 780 11.51 -15.66 -21.53
C THR A 780 12.84 -15.92 -22.21
N GLN A 781 12.99 -15.57 -23.50
CA GLN A 781 14.27 -15.59 -24.19
C GLN A 781 15.30 -14.66 -23.54
N LEU A 782 14.89 -13.44 -23.15
CA LEU A 782 15.75 -12.50 -22.44
C LEU A 782 16.22 -13.08 -21.09
N ALA A 783 15.35 -13.74 -20.35
CA ALA A 783 15.68 -14.38 -19.09
C ALA A 783 16.71 -15.51 -19.26
N ALA A 784 16.54 -16.37 -20.28
CA ALA A 784 17.51 -17.41 -20.63
C ALA A 784 18.87 -16.83 -21.04
N LYS A 785 18.88 -15.76 -21.85
CA LYS A 785 20.09 -15.05 -22.27
C LYS A 785 20.82 -14.41 -21.08
N ARG A 786 20.11 -13.73 -20.19
CA ARG A 786 20.69 -13.14 -18.97
C ARG A 786 21.30 -14.22 -18.08
N TYR A 787 20.61 -15.33 -17.88
CA TYR A 787 21.13 -16.46 -17.11
C TYR A 787 22.45 -16.98 -17.69
N GLN A 788 22.51 -17.20 -19.00
CA GLN A 788 23.72 -17.66 -19.68
C GLN A 788 24.89 -16.67 -19.50
N GLN A 789 24.61 -15.37 -19.51
CA GLN A 789 25.63 -14.33 -19.37
C GLN A 789 26.15 -14.17 -17.91
N THR A 790 25.29 -14.35 -16.91
CA THR A 790 25.59 -13.94 -15.52
C THR A 790 25.73 -15.10 -14.54
N VAL A 791 25.16 -16.28 -14.85
CA VAL A 791 25.11 -17.41 -13.92
C VAL A 791 25.89 -18.63 -14.45
N ARG A 792 25.51 -19.13 -15.61
CA ARG A 792 26.13 -20.35 -16.17
C ARG A 792 26.28 -20.26 -17.71
N PRO A 793 27.45 -19.84 -18.22
CA PRO A 793 27.70 -19.65 -19.66
C PRO A 793 27.46 -20.89 -20.51
N ASN A 794 27.77 -22.10 -19.99
CA ASN A 794 27.68 -23.38 -20.69
C ASN A 794 26.43 -24.21 -20.25
N ALA A 795 25.35 -23.53 -19.88
CA ALA A 795 24.12 -24.21 -19.49
C ALA A 795 23.53 -25.00 -20.68
N PRO A 796 23.25 -26.30 -20.52
CA PRO A 796 22.80 -27.14 -21.65
C PRO A 796 21.41 -26.78 -22.18
N TRP A 797 20.63 -26.05 -21.42
CA TRP A 797 19.30 -25.52 -21.76
C TRP A 797 19.31 -24.14 -22.41
N CYS A 798 20.47 -23.54 -22.53
CA CYS A 798 20.63 -22.23 -23.18
C CYS A 798 21.26 -22.42 -24.59
N PRO A 799 20.96 -21.53 -25.54
CA PRO A 799 20.12 -20.30 -25.43
C PRO A 799 18.61 -20.54 -25.58
N SER A 800 18.16 -21.72 -26.04
CA SER A 800 16.75 -22.02 -26.32
C SER A 800 16.22 -23.15 -25.45
N ASN A 801 15.29 -22.83 -24.56
CA ASN A 801 14.63 -23.83 -23.73
C ASN A 801 13.72 -24.78 -24.55
N PRO A 802 12.93 -24.34 -25.55
CA PRO A 802 12.16 -25.24 -26.38
C PRO A 802 13.04 -26.27 -27.12
N GLU A 803 14.21 -25.87 -27.63
CA GLU A 803 15.17 -26.76 -28.24
C GLU A 803 15.75 -27.79 -27.26
N PHE A 804 16.01 -27.36 -26.03
CA PHE A 804 16.44 -28.26 -24.97
C PHE A 804 15.35 -29.29 -24.63
N ILE A 805 14.08 -28.85 -24.48
CA ILE A 805 12.93 -29.75 -24.25
C ILE A 805 12.81 -30.77 -25.38
N ARG A 806 12.86 -30.30 -26.64
CA ARG A 806 12.84 -31.18 -27.83
C ARG A 806 13.87 -32.30 -27.71
N ARG A 807 15.12 -31.89 -27.45
CA ARG A 807 16.28 -32.80 -27.45
C ARG A 807 16.19 -33.89 -26.39
N ILE A 808 15.82 -33.53 -25.16
CA ILE A 808 15.79 -34.48 -24.04
C ILE A 808 14.58 -35.41 -24.09
N ASN A 809 13.49 -35.01 -24.76
CA ASN A 809 12.32 -35.86 -24.98
C ASN A 809 12.37 -36.63 -26.32
N GLY A 810 13.47 -36.52 -27.10
CA GLY A 810 13.66 -37.25 -28.33
C GLY A 810 12.67 -36.89 -29.46
N LEU A 811 12.17 -35.62 -29.45
CA LEU A 811 11.21 -35.14 -30.45
C LEU A 811 11.92 -34.67 -31.73
N ASP A 812 11.25 -34.76 -32.87
CA ASP A 812 11.84 -34.45 -34.17
C ASP A 812 12.03 -32.96 -34.40
N SER A 813 11.08 -32.12 -33.92
CA SER A 813 11.10 -30.66 -34.11
C SER A 813 10.62 -29.86 -32.89
N ILE A 814 10.96 -28.56 -32.84
CA ILE A 814 10.38 -27.62 -31.86
C ILE A 814 8.85 -27.49 -32.06
N GLY A 815 8.39 -27.67 -33.31
CA GLY A 815 6.95 -27.71 -33.60
C GLY A 815 6.23 -28.84 -32.88
N ASP A 816 6.87 -29.99 -32.69
CA ASP A 816 6.28 -31.10 -31.93
C ASP A 816 6.15 -30.76 -30.45
N VAL A 817 7.15 -30.07 -29.89
CA VAL A 817 7.05 -29.51 -28.50
C VAL A 817 5.86 -28.59 -28.40
N GLN A 818 5.73 -27.68 -29.37
CA GLN A 818 4.62 -26.71 -29.39
C GLN A 818 3.26 -27.42 -29.50
N ASN A 819 3.12 -28.35 -30.43
CA ASN A 819 1.88 -29.10 -30.62
C ASN A 819 1.48 -29.85 -29.35
N ILE A 820 2.41 -30.55 -28.70
CA ILE A 820 2.15 -31.26 -27.45
C ILE A 820 1.66 -30.30 -26.36
N VAL A 821 2.30 -29.15 -26.22
CA VAL A 821 1.89 -28.14 -25.22
C VAL A 821 0.50 -27.58 -25.51
N PHE A 822 0.16 -27.33 -26.77
CA PHE A 822 -1.11 -26.71 -27.16
C PHE A 822 -2.28 -27.72 -27.24
N ASP A 823 -2.02 -28.98 -27.57
CA ASP A 823 -3.05 -30.01 -27.70
C ASP A 823 -3.40 -30.66 -26.35
N ALA A 824 -2.56 -30.52 -25.34
CA ALA A 824 -2.77 -31.14 -24.04
C ALA A 824 -3.86 -30.43 -23.23
N ASP A 825 -4.76 -31.23 -22.64
CA ASP A 825 -5.57 -30.78 -21.51
C ASP A 825 -4.79 -30.97 -20.19
N TYR A 826 -4.71 -29.93 -19.39
CA TYR A 826 -3.95 -29.93 -18.14
C TYR A 826 -4.87 -29.99 -16.93
N LEU A 827 -4.62 -30.90 -16.00
CA LEU A 827 -5.24 -30.90 -14.69
C LEU A 827 -4.40 -30.01 -13.75
N VAL A 828 -5.03 -28.97 -13.17
CA VAL A 828 -4.41 -28.16 -12.13
C VAL A 828 -4.36 -28.96 -10.84
N LEU A 829 -3.16 -29.17 -10.31
CA LEU A 829 -2.88 -29.97 -9.12
C LEU A 829 -2.84 -29.11 -7.85
N GLY A 830 -2.39 -27.87 -7.97
CA GLY A 830 -2.33 -26.89 -6.91
C GLY A 830 -2.17 -25.47 -7.46
N LEU A 831 -2.35 -24.49 -6.58
CA LEU A 831 -2.14 -23.08 -6.88
C LEU A 831 -1.03 -22.54 -5.99
N GLY A 832 -0.22 -21.63 -6.52
CA GLY A 832 0.78 -20.89 -5.73
C GLY A 832 2.16 -21.54 -5.61
N ASP A 833 2.50 -22.55 -6.40
CA ASP A 833 3.87 -23.12 -6.45
C ASP A 833 4.93 -22.00 -6.64
N VAL A 834 4.65 -21.07 -7.52
CA VAL A 834 5.46 -19.85 -7.74
C VAL A 834 4.67 -18.59 -7.43
N TYR A 835 4.00 -18.56 -6.30
CA TYR A 835 3.20 -17.47 -5.72
C TYR A 835 1.93 -17.07 -6.51
N LEU A 836 1.07 -16.31 -5.85
CA LEU A 836 -0.04 -15.51 -6.36
C LEU A 836 -0.97 -16.25 -7.34
N GLY A 837 -1.52 -17.38 -6.89
CA GLY A 837 -2.54 -18.12 -7.60
C GLY A 837 -2.05 -18.82 -8.87
N ALA A 838 -0.75 -18.87 -9.09
CA ALA A 838 -0.16 -19.53 -10.25
C ALA A 838 -0.38 -21.05 -10.22
N PRO A 839 -0.92 -21.65 -11.30
CA PRO A 839 -1.19 -23.07 -11.31
C PRO A 839 0.09 -23.90 -11.53
N VAL A 840 0.21 -25.00 -10.81
CA VAL A 840 1.02 -26.16 -11.17
C VAL A 840 0.09 -27.23 -11.74
N ALA A 841 0.41 -27.75 -12.92
CA ALA A 841 -0.50 -28.62 -13.65
C ALA A 841 0.27 -29.74 -14.37
N THR A 842 -0.44 -30.84 -14.67
CA THR A 842 0.10 -31.92 -15.47
C THR A 842 -0.87 -32.28 -16.60
N PRO A 843 -0.38 -32.71 -17.77
CA PRO A 843 -1.25 -33.26 -18.82
C PRO A 843 -2.05 -34.45 -18.31
N VAL A 844 -3.37 -34.45 -18.59
CA VAL A 844 -4.27 -35.56 -18.27
C VAL A 844 -3.85 -36.79 -19.05
N ASP A 845 -3.58 -36.65 -20.35
CA ASP A 845 -3.05 -37.72 -21.16
C ASP A 845 -1.54 -37.90 -20.92
N PRO A 846 -1.10 -39.07 -20.41
CA PRO A 846 0.32 -39.32 -20.16
C PRO A 846 1.22 -39.18 -21.40
N ARG A 847 0.71 -39.34 -22.63
CA ARG A 847 1.46 -39.19 -23.89
C ARG A 847 1.90 -37.74 -24.13
N HIS A 848 1.25 -36.78 -23.51
CA HIS A 848 1.62 -35.37 -23.58
C HIS A 848 2.57 -34.94 -22.45
N ARG A 849 2.95 -35.83 -21.52
CA ARG A 849 3.86 -35.54 -20.41
C ARG A 849 5.30 -35.49 -20.85
N MET A 850 5.79 -34.33 -21.23
CA MET A 850 7.21 -34.09 -21.45
C MET A 850 7.92 -33.89 -20.10
N VAL A 851 9.13 -34.44 -19.98
CA VAL A 851 9.95 -34.35 -18.77
C VAL A 851 11.16 -33.49 -19.03
N THR A 852 11.46 -32.58 -18.10
CA THR A 852 12.65 -31.71 -18.19
C THR A 852 13.40 -31.63 -16.86
N THR A 853 14.70 -31.33 -16.95
CA THR A 853 15.47 -30.90 -15.76
C THR A 853 15.15 -29.44 -15.43
N LYS A 854 15.26 -29.09 -14.15
CA LYS A 854 15.19 -27.70 -13.72
C LYS A 854 16.54 -26.99 -13.96
N TYR A 855 16.54 -25.65 -14.03
CA TYR A 855 17.79 -24.85 -14.02
C TYR A 855 18.59 -25.13 -12.75
N ASN A 856 19.87 -25.33 -12.87
CA ASN A 856 20.79 -25.54 -11.75
C ASN A 856 22.09 -24.73 -11.97
N PRO A 857 22.34 -23.70 -11.14
CA PRO A 857 21.44 -23.11 -10.13
C PRO A 857 20.20 -22.46 -10.76
N ALA A 858 19.17 -22.19 -9.94
CA ALA A 858 17.96 -21.52 -10.39
C ALA A 858 18.24 -20.12 -10.97
N ARG A 859 17.40 -19.66 -11.91
CA ARG A 859 17.51 -18.31 -12.45
C ARG A 859 17.26 -17.27 -11.35
N PRO A 860 18.04 -16.19 -11.28
CA PRO A 860 17.76 -15.07 -10.38
C PRO A 860 16.50 -14.28 -10.75
N TRP A 861 16.14 -14.26 -12.04
CA TRP A 861 14.97 -13.52 -12.55
C TRP A 861 14.20 -14.37 -13.58
N THR A 862 12.91 -14.47 -13.36
CA THR A 862 11.90 -15.04 -14.25
C THR A 862 10.82 -13.99 -14.45
N PRO A 863 10.40 -13.64 -15.67
CA PRO A 863 9.32 -12.67 -15.87
C PRO A 863 7.99 -13.23 -15.36
N GLU A 864 7.13 -12.34 -14.84
CA GLU A 864 5.77 -12.71 -14.44
C GLU A 864 5.00 -13.35 -15.62
N ASN A 865 4.10 -14.26 -15.30
CA ASN A 865 3.28 -15.00 -16.26
C ASN A 865 4.09 -15.90 -17.23
N ALA A 866 5.39 -16.11 -16.98
CA ALA A 866 6.17 -17.08 -17.70
C ALA A 866 5.59 -18.49 -17.48
N VAL A 867 5.53 -19.27 -18.56
CA VAL A 867 5.08 -20.66 -18.54
C VAL A 867 6.28 -21.56 -18.80
N GLY A 868 6.47 -22.56 -17.97
CA GLY A 868 7.60 -23.48 -18.08
C GLY A 868 7.27 -24.89 -17.65
N ILE A 869 8.14 -25.83 -18.05
CA ILE A 869 8.06 -27.24 -17.68
C ILE A 869 9.26 -27.58 -16.78
N GLY A 870 9.00 -28.24 -15.66
CA GLY A 870 10.01 -28.74 -14.74
C GLY A 870 9.59 -30.07 -14.12
N GLY A 871 10.45 -31.11 -14.21
CA GLY A 871 9.99 -32.48 -14.00
C GLY A 871 8.91 -32.83 -15.04
N ALA A 872 7.79 -33.34 -14.57
CA ALA A 872 6.60 -33.65 -15.37
C ALA A 872 5.49 -32.58 -15.27
N TYR A 873 5.80 -31.42 -14.72
CA TYR A 873 4.81 -30.37 -14.43
C TYR A 873 4.98 -29.17 -15.35
N LEU A 874 3.85 -28.57 -15.70
CA LEU A 874 3.78 -27.24 -16.28
C LEU A 874 3.38 -26.25 -15.20
N CYS A 875 4.12 -25.17 -15.07
CA CYS A 875 3.85 -24.12 -14.10
C CYS A 875 3.78 -22.75 -14.75
N VAL A 876 2.93 -21.88 -14.20
CA VAL A 876 2.90 -20.46 -14.54
C VAL A 876 3.50 -19.67 -13.37
N TYR A 877 4.30 -18.65 -13.64
CA TYR A 877 4.88 -17.78 -12.61
C TYR A 877 3.95 -16.61 -12.32
N GLY A 878 3.36 -16.54 -11.14
CA GLY A 878 2.38 -15.51 -10.77
C GLY A 878 2.98 -14.10 -10.58
N MET A 879 4.29 -14.03 -10.35
CA MET A 879 5.03 -12.77 -10.19
C MET A 879 6.48 -12.93 -10.68
N GLU A 880 7.21 -11.82 -10.80
CA GLU A 880 8.65 -11.86 -11.05
C GLU A 880 9.40 -12.45 -9.86
N GLY A 881 10.41 -13.30 -10.12
CA GLY A 881 11.18 -13.91 -9.06
C GLY A 881 12.21 -14.93 -9.57
N PRO A 882 12.90 -15.66 -8.68
CA PRO A 882 13.76 -16.76 -9.07
C PRO A 882 12.93 -17.91 -9.66
N GLY A 883 13.54 -18.74 -10.52
CA GLY A 883 12.82 -19.87 -11.11
C GLY A 883 13.70 -20.93 -11.74
N GLY A 884 13.22 -22.18 -11.74
CA GLY A 884 13.96 -23.34 -12.23
C GLY A 884 13.41 -23.99 -13.49
N TYR A 885 12.16 -23.74 -13.89
CA TYR A 885 11.52 -24.43 -15.00
C TYR A 885 12.01 -23.99 -16.38
N GLN A 886 12.00 -24.90 -17.35
CA GLN A 886 12.36 -24.64 -18.75
C GLN A 886 11.19 -23.94 -19.44
N PHE A 887 11.44 -22.78 -20.01
CA PHE A 887 10.39 -21.97 -20.62
C PHE A 887 9.78 -22.59 -21.88
N VAL A 888 8.48 -22.44 -22.03
CA VAL A 888 7.73 -22.67 -23.28
C VAL A 888 7.10 -21.37 -23.80
N GLY A 889 6.90 -20.38 -22.94
CA GLY A 889 6.34 -19.12 -23.37
C GLY A 889 5.84 -18.28 -22.19
N ARG A 890 4.85 -17.42 -22.47
CA ARG A 890 4.25 -16.53 -21.48
C ARG A 890 2.75 -16.39 -21.70
N THR A 891 1.98 -16.37 -20.62
CA THR A 891 0.52 -16.24 -20.67
C THR A 891 0.04 -14.90 -20.13
N ILE A 892 -1.28 -14.75 -19.91
CA ILE A 892 -1.89 -13.58 -19.28
C ILE A 892 -1.62 -13.55 -17.77
N GLN A 893 -1.87 -12.40 -17.15
CA GLN A 893 -1.68 -12.22 -15.73
C GLN A 893 -2.59 -13.15 -14.91
N MET A 894 -1.99 -13.93 -14.01
CA MET A 894 -2.70 -14.86 -13.12
C MET A 894 -3.27 -14.18 -11.89
N TRP A 895 -2.65 -13.10 -11.44
CA TRP A 895 -3.04 -12.32 -10.29
C TRP A 895 -3.59 -10.95 -10.70
N ASN A 896 -4.79 -10.58 -10.20
CA ASN A 896 -5.34 -9.25 -10.45
C ASN A 896 -5.01 -8.29 -9.29
N PRO A 897 -3.99 -7.42 -9.41
CA PRO A 897 -3.63 -6.47 -8.37
C PRO A 897 -4.69 -5.39 -8.13
N LEU A 898 -5.60 -5.17 -9.10
CA LEU A 898 -6.65 -4.16 -9.02
C LEU A 898 -7.83 -4.61 -8.16
N ARG A 899 -8.07 -5.92 -8.04
CA ARG A 899 -9.18 -6.53 -7.28
C ARG A 899 -10.56 -5.97 -7.62
N GLU A 900 -10.77 -5.62 -8.88
CA GLU A 900 -11.98 -4.93 -9.34
C GLU A 900 -13.17 -5.85 -9.58
N THR A 901 -13.02 -7.17 -9.48
CA THR A 901 -14.10 -8.11 -9.73
C THR A 901 -14.44 -8.95 -8.51
N GLU A 902 -15.72 -9.26 -8.35
CA GLU A 902 -16.24 -10.10 -7.26
C GLU A 902 -15.61 -11.52 -7.23
N TYR A 903 -15.20 -12.02 -8.39
CA TYR A 903 -14.55 -13.32 -8.55
C TYR A 903 -13.16 -13.44 -7.91
N PHE A 904 -12.50 -12.34 -7.59
CA PHE A 904 -11.18 -12.29 -6.98
C PHE A 904 -11.18 -11.93 -5.49
N LYS A 905 -12.36 -11.89 -4.86
CA LYS A 905 -12.49 -11.64 -3.42
C LYS A 905 -12.28 -12.89 -2.56
N LYS A 906 -12.12 -14.06 -3.20
CA LYS A 906 -11.85 -15.33 -2.50
C LYS A 906 -10.75 -16.10 -3.21
#